data_2cb7db86c1dfb08f23bee0e08f7ff5fa
#
_entry.id   2cb7db86c1dfb08f23bee0e08f7ff5fa
#
_cell.length_a   1.000
_cell.length_b   1.000
_cell.length_c   1.000
_cell.angle_alpha   90.00
_cell.angle_beta   90.00
_cell.angle_gamma   90.00
#
_symmetry.space_group_name_H-M   'P 1'
#
loop_
_entity.id
_entity.type
_entity.pdbx_description
1 polymer ?
#
loop_
_entity_poly.entity_id
_entity_poly.type
_entity_poly.pdbx_seq_one_letter_code
_entity_poly.pdbx_strand_id
1 'polypeptide(L)'
;MTFKFRLLFLCFFAFGTSELFSQNISGKVTHEGSPAAGISVIVQPSGKGVTTDYEGKYSINLPIGKFKINFSGTGFKNVVETVVLVNGDEKTIDVDLKQSNLSMDEIVIVGSRSLPRSSANSPLPVDNIDSRTLKTTGQLSFDKALQYRVPSFNTVNTPVNDATTLLDPYEIRNLGPSRTLVLINGKRKNLSSLLYVQFSPGRGETGSDLSAIPTDAIKRIEILRDGASAQYGSDAIAGVMNVILKDKFEYSSLTLNSGVTSKGDGATYGLSYNSGANFAKRGFINYTADFSQQNNAVRSGLIDLTTEIATFGDPSQPVTSPTNKAIADYLAIYPDANNKNGTGEITAAKFSYNLGIPMGENGMFYSNAGFVSKKAISNANFRPSYWRSDAGLLHPAGTTYIGYGPTFEGDLTDYNGTIGFKNEINGWKSDVSLTIGGNSQLYAVNNTVNRTLGAASPTSFKPGGFSFTNIIGNYDVSKSVLENFSVGFGTEIRQETYSIIAGDTASYSGEGANSFPGIRKENATINSRYNIGAYLDASWDINKNFLLNGTIRQEKYSDFGNAFVWKVSSRYKIAGDKLVIRGSASTGFRAPTLHQIYTQSTQSSFVGGSIALSGLFNNRSKQAFALGIPLLKPERSNNYTVGLGFNPTSNLSFTLDYYSIIIKDRIVYSSSISSNDPSSTLGKILANAGVKTIQFFINGIETKTQGLDFVANYKNINIGKGKMSVNLAGNYTIANEIVGSPNDPVAIKDGGSTILNTQIKSLLTESRPKYKIVGGADYHIKQLSINLNGTLFGKTKFQDLDNGGSDMENIKQVFTPAVVTDLNIGYDITKKVNFSFTINNLFNVLPKWKLEAINANGQTVLNNSTAKNLLEGFLAFSGRYRILGYNGSQFSQLGTTFQASLNFRF
;
A
#
# COMPACT_ATOMS: atom_id res chain seq x y z
N MET A 1 -20.62 27.82 -8.73
CA MET A 1 -21.02 27.09 -7.51
C MET A 1 -20.03 27.41 -6.38
N THR A 2 -19.80 28.71 -6.13
CA THR A 2 -18.67 29.24 -5.34
C THR A 2 -19.10 30.21 -4.22
N PHE A 3 -20.34 30.11 -3.70
CA PHE A 3 -20.81 31.09 -2.71
C PHE A 3 -21.46 30.53 -1.44
N LYS A 4 -21.49 29.22 -1.21
CA LYS A 4 -22.08 28.61 0.02
C LYS A 4 -21.11 28.00 1.02
N PHE A 5 -19.81 28.11 0.80
CA PHE A 5 -18.81 27.52 1.72
C PHE A 5 -18.21 28.53 2.73
N ARG A 6 -18.54 29.82 2.66
CA ARG A 6 -17.99 30.83 3.59
C ARG A 6 -18.76 31.07 4.88
N LEU A 7 -19.92 30.45 5.04
CA LEU A 7 -20.78 30.70 6.23
C LEU A 7 -20.71 29.64 7.32
N LEU A 8 -20.02 28.51 7.10
CA LEU A 8 -19.91 27.45 8.11
C LEU A 8 -18.68 27.58 9.03
N PHE A 9 -17.76 28.51 8.75
CA PHE A 9 -16.53 28.67 9.55
C PHE A 9 -16.63 29.77 10.64
N LEU A 10 -17.71 30.51 10.71
CA LEU A 10 -17.87 31.65 11.65
C LEU A 10 -18.71 31.33 12.89
N CYS A 11 -19.32 30.17 13.03
CA CYS A 11 -20.17 29.83 14.19
C CYS A 11 -19.47 29.06 15.31
N PHE A 12 -18.14 28.86 15.27
CA PHE A 12 -17.44 28.08 16.30
C PHE A 12 -16.59 28.89 17.29
N PHE A 13 -16.70 30.22 17.30
CA PHE A 13 -15.84 31.07 18.15
C PHE A 13 -16.57 31.89 19.22
N ALA A 14 -17.77 31.51 19.66
CA ALA A 14 -18.46 32.20 20.74
C ALA A 14 -18.93 31.22 21.82
N PHE A 15 -18.00 30.66 22.60
CA PHE A 15 -18.31 30.20 23.96
C PHE A 15 -17.33 30.83 24.93
N GLY A 16 -17.92 31.66 25.79
CA GLY A 16 -17.24 32.49 26.73
C GLY A 16 -16.41 31.70 27.75
N THR A 17 -15.29 32.29 28.08
CA THR A 17 -14.41 31.88 29.17
C THR A 17 -15.09 32.18 30.50
N SER A 18 -15.67 31.20 31.17
CA SER A 18 -15.88 31.22 32.61
C SER A 18 -14.57 30.80 33.28
N GLU A 19 -13.89 31.67 33.96
CA GLU A 19 -12.82 31.35 34.86
C GLU A 19 -13.37 30.50 36.00
N LEU A 20 -13.24 29.16 35.89
CA LEU A 20 -13.45 28.25 36.99
C LEU A 20 -12.14 28.15 37.77
N PHE A 21 -12.17 28.41 39.05
CA PHE A 21 -11.08 28.15 40.00
C PHE A 21 -10.61 26.71 39.79
N SER A 22 -9.41 26.55 39.23
CA SER A 22 -8.83 25.27 38.87
C SER A 22 -7.81 24.86 39.93
N GLN A 23 -8.00 23.70 40.55
CA GLN A 23 -7.06 23.08 41.45
C GLN A 23 -5.96 22.40 40.70
N ASN A 24 -4.73 22.42 41.14
CA ASN A 24 -3.59 21.81 40.45
C ASN A 24 -3.23 20.46 41.05
N ILE A 25 -3.16 19.41 40.22
CA ILE A 25 -2.51 18.17 40.62
C ILE A 25 -1.23 18.06 39.80
N SER A 26 -0.13 17.87 40.50
CA SER A 26 1.18 17.63 39.89
C SER A 26 1.81 16.35 40.48
N GLY A 27 2.88 15.88 39.89
CA GLY A 27 3.65 14.79 40.47
C GLY A 27 4.69 14.25 39.46
N LYS A 28 5.39 13.23 39.91
CA LYS A 28 6.43 12.57 39.15
C LYS A 28 6.08 11.10 38.96
N VAL A 29 6.15 10.63 37.73
CA VAL A 29 6.03 9.21 37.44
C VAL A 29 7.43 8.64 37.22
N THR A 30 7.73 7.58 37.97
CA THR A 30 9.01 6.89 37.91
C THR A 30 8.83 5.43 37.58
N HIS A 31 9.88 4.77 37.19
CA HIS A 31 10.02 3.33 37.06
C HIS A 31 11.40 2.92 37.57
N GLU A 32 11.42 2.06 38.59
CA GLU A 32 12.66 1.65 39.27
C GLU A 32 13.53 2.86 39.67
N GLY A 33 12.88 3.94 40.17
CA GLY A 33 13.56 5.16 40.60
C GLY A 33 13.97 6.10 39.46
N SER A 34 13.87 5.69 38.19
CA SER A 34 14.19 6.53 37.03
C SER A 34 12.95 7.24 36.48
N PRO A 35 13.05 8.49 35.99
CA PRO A 35 11.91 9.19 35.41
C PRO A 35 11.27 8.41 34.25
N ALA A 36 9.93 8.27 34.28
CA ALA A 36 9.16 7.65 33.22
C ALA A 36 8.51 8.71 32.32
N ALA A 37 9.14 9.00 31.19
CA ALA A 37 8.63 9.96 30.19
C ALA A 37 7.58 9.33 29.28
N GLY A 38 6.63 10.14 28.77
CA GLY A 38 5.61 9.68 27.82
C GLY A 38 4.49 8.84 28.44
N ILE A 39 4.34 8.87 29.76
CA ILE A 39 3.24 8.19 30.46
C ILE A 39 1.98 9.05 30.34
N SER A 40 0.91 8.44 29.88
CA SER A 40 -0.41 9.05 29.81
C SER A 40 -1.04 9.12 31.19
N VAL A 41 -1.46 10.32 31.61
CA VAL A 41 -2.10 10.61 32.90
C VAL A 41 -3.51 11.10 32.60
N ILE A 42 -4.50 10.22 32.70
CA ILE A 42 -5.91 10.51 32.35
C ILE A 42 -6.77 10.56 33.58
N VAL A 43 -7.56 11.61 33.69
CA VAL A 43 -8.46 11.86 34.82
C VAL A 43 -9.89 11.55 34.47
N GLN A 44 -10.54 10.71 35.30
CA GLN A 44 -11.94 10.37 35.18
C GLN A 44 -12.77 11.01 36.34
N PRO A 45 -13.98 11.55 36.07
CA PRO A 45 -14.76 11.48 34.83
C PRO A 45 -14.47 12.61 33.82
N SER A 46 -13.57 13.56 34.11
CA SER A 46 -13.38 14.77 33.29
C SER A 46 -12.84 14.47 31.89
N GLY A 47 -12.22 13.31 31.67
CA GLY A 47 -11.56 12.97 30.42
C GLY A 47 -10.30 13.77 30.11
N LYS A 48 -9.92 14.75 30.94
CA LYS A 48 -8.67 15.50 30.78
C LYS A 48 -7.46 14.58 30.93
N GLY A 49 -6.47 14.78 30.10
CA GLY A 49 -5.22 14.01 30.13
C GLY A 49 -4.01 14.87 29.82
N VAL A 50 -2.87 14.48 30.39
CA VAL A 50 -1.55 15.02 30.08
C VAL A 50 -0.58 13.85 29.94
N THR A 51 0.57 14.11 29.33
CA THR A 51 1.65 13.13 29.24
C THR A 51 2.82 13.58 30.07
N THR A 52 3.50 12.66 30.76
CA THR A 52 4.70 13.01 31.53
C THR A 52 5.81 13.49 30.60
N ASP A 53 6.56 14.50 31.07
CA ASP A 53 7.75 15.00 30.36
C ASP A 53 8.95 14.03 30.52
N TYR A 54 10.11 14.46 30.01
CA TYR A 54 11.35 13.65 30.04
C TYR A 54 11.90 13.47 31.46
N GLU A 55 11.48 14.31 32.44
CA GLU A 55 11.79 14.15 33.86
C GLU A 55 10.74 13.31 34.61
N GLY A 56 9.73 12.79 33.88
CA GLY A 56 8.60 12.06 34.45
C GLY A 56 7.57 12.94 35.13
N LYS A 57 7.65 14.25 35.01
CA LYS A 57 6.75 15.19 35.68
C LYS A 57 5.48 15.42 34.88
N TYR A 58 4.36 15.63 35.59
CA TYR A 58 3.07 16.00 34.98
C TYR A 58 2.40 17.06 35.85
N SER A 59 1.51 17.84 35.26
CA SER A 59 0.64 18.79 35.93
C SER A 59 -0.69 18.91 35.21
N ILE A 60 -1.79 18.85 35.94
CA ILE A 60 -3.14 18.91 35.37
C ILE A 60 -4.05 19.72 36.30
N ASN A 61 -4.78 20.68 35.71
CA ASN A 61 -5.73 21.52 36.38
C ASN A 61 -7.14 20.94 36.30
N LEU A 62 -7.79 20.76 37.46
CA LEU A 62 -9.10 20.14 37.61
C LEU A 62 -10.02 21.01 38.49
N PRO A 63 -11.33 20.91 38.31
CA PRO A 63 -12.29 21.54 39.25
C PRO A 63 -12.33 20.79 40.59
N ILE A 64 -13.04 21.35 41.57
CA ILE A 64 -13.33 20.66 42.82
C ILE A 64 -14.12 19.38 42.56
N GLY A 65 -13.75 18.28 43.25
CA GLY A 65 -14.44 17.00 43.06
C GLY A 65 -13.60 15.78 43.38
N LYS A 66 -14.19 14.62 43.21
CA LYS A 66 -13.51 13.32 43.35
C LYS A 66 -13.15 12.77 41.99
N PHE A 67 -11.86 12.49 41.79
CA PHE A 67 -11.30 12.01 40.52
C PHE A 67 -10.54 10.71 40.67
N LYS A 68 -10.52 9.91 39.62
CA LYS A 68 -9.60 8.78 39.43
C LYS A 68 -8.60 9.16 38.39
N ILE A 69 -7.32 9.12 38.71
CA ILE A 69 -6.21 9.43 37.83
C ILE A 69 -5.61 8.10 37.39
N ASN A 70 -5.65 7.82 36.09
CA ASN A 70 -5.08 6.62 35.52
C ASN A 70 -3.74 6.95 34.86
N PHE A 71 -2.68 6.32 35.34
CA PHE A 71 -1.33 6.38 34.80
C PHE A 71 -1.11 5.16 33.93
N SER A 72 -0.87 5.36 32.63
CA SER A 72 -0.71 4.29 31.66
C SER A 72 0.38 4.61 30.64
N GLY A 73 1.18 3.62 30.28
CA GLY A 73 2.25 3.75 29.31
C GLY A 73 2.61 2.39 28.72
N THR A 74 3.14 2.41 27.50
CA THR A 74 3.59 1.17 26.84
C THR A 74 4.70 0.53 27.68
N GLY A 75 4.50 -0.71 28.11
CA GLY A 75 5.47 -1.44 28.92
C GLY A 75 5.26 -1.33 30.44
N PHE A 76 4.23 -0.66 30.93
CA PHE A 76 3.95 -0.50 32.35
C PHE A 76 2.57 -1.03 32.74
N LYS A 77 2.46 -1.52 33.98
CA LYS A 77 1.16 -1.81 34.57
C LYS A 77 0.43 -0.50 34.84
N ASN A 78 -0.84 -0.42 34.44
CA ASN A 78 -1.67 0.73 34.76
C ASN A 78 -1.82 0.89 36.27
N VAL A 79 -1.64 2.12 36.76
CA VAL A 79 -1.88 2.50 38.16
C VAL A 79 -3.04 3.48 38.19
N VAL A 80 -3.98 3.28 39.11
CA VAL A 80 -5.14 4.16 39.30
C VAL A 80 -5.10 4.75 40.72
N GLU A 81 -4.95 6.05 40.83
CA GLU A 81 -5.00 6.81 42.09
C GLU A 81 -6.35 7.53 42.20
N THR A 82 -6.87 7.59 43.42
CA THR A 82 -8.11 8.33 43.68
C THR A 82 -7.80 9.57 44.48
N VAL A 83 -8.20 10.72 43.97
CA VAL A 83 -7.99 12.01 44.63
C VAL A 83 -9.31 12.74 44.85
N VAL A 84 -9.43 13.41 45.99
CA VAL A 84 -10.51 14.37 46.27
C VAL A 84 -9.88 15.76 46.36
N LEU A 85 -10.39 16.70 45.57
CA LEU A 85 -9.96 18.08 45.51
C LEU A 85 -10.99 18.98 46.15
N VAL A 86 -10.55 19.82 47.08
CA VAL A 86 -11.32 20.90 47.70
C VAL A 86 -10.75 22.25 47.28
N ASN A 87 -11.43 23.33 47.62
CA ASN A 87 -11.03 24.66 47.18
C ASN A 87 -9.64 25.05 47.70
N GLY A 88 -8.72 25.43 46.81
CA GLY A 88 -7.35 25.80 47.15
C GLY A 88 -6.34 24.63 47.20
N ASP A 89 -6.76 23.41 46.85
CA ASP A 89 -5.86 22.24 46.91
C ASP A 89 -4.80 22.28 45.80
N GLU A 90 -3.53 22.16 46.21
CA GLU A 90 -2.42 21.73 45.37
C GLU A 90 -1.96 20.36 45.84
N LYS A 91 -2.19 19.33 45.03
CA LYS A 91 -1.81 17.96 45.43
C LYS A 91 -0.72 17.42 44.54
N THR A 92 0.32 16.84 45.18
CA THR A 92 1.38 16.10 44.51
C THR A 92 1.10 14.60 44.61
N ILE A 93 1.06 13.88 43.46
CA ILE A 93 0.88 12.44 43.43
C ILE A 93 2.02 11.86 42.64
N ASP A 94 2.98 11.25 43.33
CA ASP A 94 4.09 10.53 42.68
C ASP A 94 3.71 9.05 42.51
N VAL A 95 4.05 8.50 41.37
CA VAL A 95 3.69 7.12 41.01
C VAL A 95 4.93 6.40 40.51
N ASP A 96 5.26 5.25 41.13
CA ASP A 96 6.26 4.34 40.59
C ASP A 96 5.57 3.23 39.77
N LEU A 97 5.75 3.26 38.47
CA LEU A 97 5.16 2.27 37.59
C LEU A 97 6.00 1.01 37.60
N LYS A 98 5.37 -0.09 37.89
CA LYS A 98 5.99 -1.41 37.76
C LYS A 98 5.97 -1.82 36.30
N GLN A 99 7.09 -2.34 35.81
CA GLN A 99 7.14 -2.91 34.48
C GLN A 99 6.05 -3.98 34.33
N SER A 100 5.24 -3.84 33.32
CA SER A 100 4.34 -4.92 32.95
C SER A 100 5.22 -6.03 32.39
N ASN A 101 5.14 -7.23 32.93
CA ASN A 101 5.65 -8.43 32.24
C ASN A 101 4.95 -8.63 30.89
N LEU A 102 3.96 -7.78 30.57
CA LEU A 102 3.19 -7.62 29.34
C LEU A 102 3.83 -6.66 28.32
N SER A 103 5.06 -6.14 28.54
CA SER A 103 5.69 -5.19 27.59
C SER A 103 6.07 -5.79 26.24
N MET A 104 5.94 -7.09 26.07
CA MET A 104 5.94 -7.81 24.78
C MET A 104 4.56 -8.29 24.35
N ASP A 105 3.53 -8.06 25.14
CA ASP A 105 2.22 -8.68 25.03
C ASP A 105 1.12 -7.68 24.64
N GLU A 106 1.41 -6.83 23.63
CA GLU A 106 0.35 -6.05 23.01
C GLU A 106 -0.66 -7.03 22.37
N ILE A 107 -1.91 -6.97 22.84
CA ILE A 107 -2.98 -7.83 22.32
C ILE A 107 -3.16 -7.54 20.85
N VAL A 108 -2.97 -8.57 20.02
CA VAL A 108 -3.25 -8.52 18.59
C VAL A 108 -4.66 -9.06 18.32
N ILE A 109 -5.35 -8.42 17.40
CA ILE A 109 -6.72 -8.79 17.02
C ILE A 109 -6.70 -9.83 15.91
N VAL A 110 -5.66 -9.81 15.05
CA VAL A 110 -5.54 -10.75 13.94
C VAL A 110 -4.97 -12.11 14.40
N GLY A 111 -5.37 -13.16 13.70
CA GLY A 111 -4.81 -14.51 13.85
C GLY A 111 -5.65 -15.51 14.67
N SER A 112 -6.75 -15.07 15.31
CA SER A 112 -7.76 -15.94 15.93
C SER A 112 -9.13 -15.28 15.87
N ARG A 113 -10.16 -16.09 15.73
CA ARG A 113 -11.57 -15.66 15.81
C ARG A 113 -12.21 -15.94 17.16
N SER A 114 -11.56 -16.73 18.01
CA SER A 114 -12.10 -17.09 19.33
C SER A 114 -11.79 -16.01 20.39
N LEU A 115 -10.53 -15.74 20.69
CA LEU A 115 -10.13 -14.72 21.67
C LEU A 115 -8.87 -13.99 21.19
N PRO A 116 -8.79 -12.65 21.35
CA PRO A 116 -7.56 -11.90 21.12
C PRO A 116 -6.44 -12.38 22.06
N ARG A 117 -5.21 -12.47 21.52
CA ARG A 117 -4.02 -12.92 22.26
C ARG A 117 -2.89 -11.89 22.09
N SER A 118 -1.95 -11.91 23.02
CA SER A 118 -0.72 -11.16 22.82
C SER A 118 0.10 -11.71 21.66
N SER A 119 0.94 -10.90 21.02
CA SER A 119 1.81 -11.30 19.91
C SER A 119 2.71 -12.48 20.28
N ALA A 120 3.27 -12.49 21.51
CA ALA A 120 4.08 -13.62 22.02
C ALA A 120 3.25 -14.89 22.29
N ASN A 121 1.97 -14.75 22.57
CA ASN A 121 1.05 -15.85 22.82
C ASN A 121 0.27 -16.30 21.59
N SER A 122 0.45 -15.63 20.45
CA SER A 122 -0.12 -16.03 19.18
C SER A 122 0.63 -17.23 18.59
N PRO A 123 -0.08 -18.25 18.05
CA PRO A 123 0.54 -19.32 17.30
C PRO A 123 1.05 -18.87 15.91
N LEU A 124 0.87 -17.60 15.54
CA LEU A 124 1.12 -17.05 14.22
C LEU A 124 2.06 -15.84 14.30
N PRO A 125 2.87 -15.57 13.24
CA PRO A 125 3.74 -14.39 13.17
C PRO A 125 2.93 -13.14 12.87
N VAL A 126 2.89 -12.19 13.83
CA VAL A 126 2.23 -10.89 13.68
C VAL A 126 3.21 -9.77 13.98
N ASP A 127 3.40 -8.87 13.03
CA ASP A 127 4.12 -7.62 13.25
C ASP A 127 3.14 -6.57 13.77
N ASN A 128 3.57 -5.80 14.76
CA ASN A 128 2.81 -4.69 15.31
C ASN A 128 3.62 -3.40 15.15
N ILE A 129 3.08 -2.45 14.39
CA ILE A 129 3.74 -1.18 14.04
C ILE A 129 2.91 -0.04 14.61
N ASP A 130 3.45 0.63 15.59
CA ASP A 130 2.78 1.77 16.23
C ASP A 130 2.83 3.05 15.36
N SER A 131 1.99 4.02 15.71
CA SER A 131 1.91 5.28 14.98
C SER A 131 3.17 6.13 15.10
N ARG A 132 3.96 5.98 16.16
CA ARG A 132 5.24 6.70 16.34
C ARG A 132 6.24 6.22 15.30
N THR A 133 6.39 4.90 15.16
CA THR A 133 7.26 4.27 14.16
C THR A 133 6.92 4.72 12.74
N LEU A 134 5.63 4.88 12.42
CA LEU A 134 5.21 5.39 11.10
C LEU A 134 5.64 6.86 10.90
N LYS A 135 5.44 7.72 11.90
CA LYS A 135 5.76 9.16 11.82
C LYS A 135 7.25 9.45 11.67
N THR A 136 8.13 8.63 12.29
CA THR A 136 9.58 8.82 12.18
C THR A 136 10.15 8.55 10.78
N THR A 137 9.35 8.03 9.85
CA THR A 137 9.78 7.86 8.45
C THR A 137 9.72 9.14 7.64
N GLY A 138 9.00 10.17 8.09
CA GLY A 138 8.78 11.40 7.32
C GLY A 138 7.94 11.21 6.03
N GLN A 139 7.32 10.05 5.86
CA GLN A 139 6.47 9.78 4.69
C GLN A 139 5.06 10.36 4.91
N LEU A 140 4.45 10.93 3.86
CA LEU A 140 3.11 11.53 3.93
C LEU A 140 2.00 10.47 4.08
N SER A 141 2.23 9.25 3.60
CA SER A 141 1.28 8.15 3.72
C SER A 141 1.92 6.93 4.38
N PHE A 142 1.11 6.15 5.08
CA PHE A 142 1.63 5.03 5.87
C PHE A 142 2.10 3.85 5.01
N ASP A 143 1.54 3.65 3.83
CA ASP A 143 1.98 2.61 2.88
C ASP A 143 3.43 2.84 2.44
N LYS A 144 3.82 4.11 2.20
CA LYS A 144 5.22 4.46 1.93
C LYS A 144 6.10 4.25 3.16
N ALA A 145 5.59 4.54 4.36
CA ALA A 145 6.29 4.26 5.61
C ALA A 145 6.56 2.76 5.81
N LEU A 146 5.61 1.88 5.45
CA LEU A 146 5.77 0.42 5.56
C LEU A 146 6.91 -0.13 4.70
N GLN A 147 7.20 0.49 3.54
CA GLN A 147 8.33 0.10 2.68
C GLN A 147 9.66 0.05 3.45
N TYR A 148 9.86 0.97 4.41
CA TYR A 148 11.07 1.14 5.18
C TYR A 148 10.97 0.62 6.62
N ARG A 149 9.88 -0.08 6.97
CA ARG A 149 9.65 -0.65 8.30
C ARG A 149 9.34 -2.14 8.28
N VAL A 150 8.75 -2.65 7.19
CA VAL A 150 8.34 -4.05 7.06
C VAL A 150 9.12 -4.71 5.94
N PRO A 151 10.06 -5.61 6.24
CA PRO A 151 10.92 -6.22 5.22
C PRO A 151 10.17 -7.00 4.15
N SER A 152 9.08 -7.70 4.51
CA SER A 152 8.27 -8.47 3.57
C SER A 152 7.29 -7.64 2.74
N PHE A 153 7.12 -6.34 3.06
CA PHE A 153 6.24 -5.42 2.35
C PHE A 153 7.01 -4.63 1.30
N ASN A 154 6.54 -4.61 0.07
CA ASN A 154 7.09 -3.81 -1.02
C ASN A 154 6.00 -2.93 -1.63
N THR A 155 6.36 -1.71 -1.98
CA THR A 155 5.57 -0.80 -2.82
C THR A 155 6.48 -0.16 -3.85
N VAL A 156 5.91 0.32 -4.94
CA VAL A 156 6.67 0.88 -6.06
C VAL A 156 6.26 2.31 -6.30
N ASN A 157 7.24 3.17 -6.59
CA ASN A 157 7.00 4.49 -7.14
C ASN A 157 7.32 4.45 -8.63
N THR A 158 6.30 4.53 -9.47
CA THR A 158 6.47 4.58 -10.92
C THR A 158 6.44 6.02 -11.41
N PRO A 159 7.50 6.50 -12.10
CA PRO A 159 7.60 7.91 -12.48
C PRO A 159 6.64 8.34 -13.61
N VAL A 160 6.28 7.44 -14.48
CA VAL A 160 5.23 7.60 -15.48
C VAL A 160 4.57 6.26 -15.67
N ASN A 161 3.35 6.16 -15.25
CA ASN A 161 2.56 5.00 -15.56
C ASN A 161 1.12 5.33 -15.19
N ASP A 162 0.30 5.58 -16.18
CA ASP A 162 -1.05 6.13 -16.08
C ASP A 162 -1.76 5.83 -14.75
N ALA A 163 -2.17 4.60 -14.55
CA ALA A 163 -2.93 4.21 -13.40
C ALA A 163 -2.10 4.04 -12.11
N THR A 164 -0.81 3.64 -12.22
CA THR A 164 0.04 3.43 -11.03
C THR A 164 0.55 4.74 -10.43
N THR A 165 0.53 5.86 -11.16
CA THR A 165 0.76 7.19 -10.56
C THR A 165 -0.40 7.64 -9.69
N LEU A 166 -1.60 7.10 -9.91
CA LEU A 166 -2.77 7.39 -9.10
C LEU A 166 -2.77 6.60 -7.79
N LEU A 167 -2.30 5.34 -7.85
CA LEU A 167 -2.25 4.42 -6.73
C LEU A 167 -1.13 3.40 -6.97
N ASP A 168 -0.07 3.47 -6.18
CA ASP A 168 1.03 2.52 -6.28
C ASP A 168 0.63 1.11 -5.80
N PRO A 169 1.00 0.06 -6.53
CA PRO A 169 0.77 -1.30 -6.08
C PRO A 169 1.68 -1.63 -4.89
N TYR A 170 1.13 -2.37 -3.95
CA TYR A 170 1.86 -2.92 -2.79
C TYR A 170 1.74 -4.45 -2.78
N GLU A 171 2.64 -5.09 -2.07
CA GLU A 171 2.62 -6.54 -1.92
C GLU A 171 3.32 -7.01 -0.65
N ILE A 172 2.90 -8.17 -0.16
CA ILE A 172 3.58 -8.90 0.92
C ILE A 172 4.15 -10.19 0.33
N ARG A 173 5.43 -10.47 0.61
CA ARG A 173 6.12 -11.70 0.18
C ARG A 173 6.09 -11.92 -1.34
N ASN A 174 6.11 -10.85 -2.14
CA ASN A 174 6.12 -10.88 -3.61
C ASN A 174 4.89 -11.57 -4.25
N LEU A 175 3.74 -11.53 -3.56
CA LEU A 175 2.51 -12.21 -4.00
C LEU A 175 1.49 -11.29 -4.67
N GLY A 176 1.81 -9.99 -4.80
CA GLY A 176 0.94 -8.98 -5.39
C GLY A 176 -0.16 -8.48 -4.45
N PRO A 177 -0.84 -7.37 -4.82
CA PRO A 177 -1.80 -6.68 -3.94
C PRO A 177 -3.09 -7.48 -3.69
N SER A 178 -3.53 -8.29 -4.66
CA SER A 178 -4.80 -9.02 -4.58
C SER A 178 -4.80 -10.17 -3.55
N ARG A 179 -3.65 -10.54 -3.00
CA ARG A 179 -3.52 -11.67 -2.07
C ARG A 179 -3.24 -11.24 -0.64
N THR A 180 -3.30 -9.93 -0.39
CA THR A 180 -3.20 -9.33 0.95
C THR A 180 -4.53 -8.71 1.33
N LEU A 181 -5.19 -9.27 2.35
CA LEU A 181 -6.43 -8.73 2.85
C LEU A 181 -6.17 -7.51 3.75
N VAL A 182 -6.86 -6.41 3.49
CA VAL A 182 -6.80 -5.19 4.32
C VAL A 182 -8.06 -5.06 5.16
N LEU A 183 -7.87 -4.83 6.46
CA LEU A 183 -8.95 -4.61 7.43
C LEU A 183 -8.80 -3.24 8.10
N ILE A 184 -9.91 -2.65 8.52
CA ILE A 184 -9.98 -1.51 9.45
C ILE A 184 -10.74 -1.98 10.69
N ASN A 185 -10.09 -1.91 11.85
CA ASN A 185 -10.66 -2.41 13.12
C ASN A 185 -11.21 -3.85 13.03
N GLY A 186 -10.57 -4.72 12.22
CA GLY A 186 -10.97 -6.10 12.01
C GLY A 186 -12.07 -6.33 10.96
N LYS A 187 -12.60 -5.29 10.33
CA LYS A 187 -13.62 -5.38 9.26
C LYS A 187 -12.99 -5.06 7.90
N ARG A 188 -13.42 -5.78 6.85
CA ARG A 188 -12.83 -5.72 5.50
C ARG A 188 -12.94 -4.32 4.89
N LYS A 189 -11.80 -3.76 4.42
CA LYS A 189 -11.78 -2.57 3.58
C LYS A 189 -12.12 -2.95 2.12
N ASN A 190 -12.82 -2.07 1.41
CA ASN A 190 -13.07 -2.21 -0.02
C ASN A 190 -11.79 -2.26 -0.84
N LEU A 191 -11.86 -2.94 -1.98
CA LEU A 191 -10.85 -2.83 -3.04
C LEU A 191 -10.93 -1.44 -3.69
N SER A 192 -9.83 -1.00 -4.30
CA SER A 192 -9.86 0.12 -5.25
C SER A 192 -10.59 -0.31 -6.53
N SER A 193 -11.05 0.64 -7.31
CA SER A 193 -11.60 0.38 -8.64
C SER A 193 -10.52 0.16 -9.71
N LEU A 194 -9.25 0.34 -9.35
CA LEU A 194 -8.11 0.24 -10.25
C LEU A 194 -7.71 -1.21 -10.50
N LEU A 195 -7.57 -1.56 -11.77
CA LEU A 195 -6.89 -2.76 -12.25
C LEU A 195 -5.55 -2.35 -12.88
N TYR A 196 -4.44 -2.87 -12.37
CA TYR A 196 -3.11 -2.56 -12.90
C TYR A 196 -2.89 -3.28 -14.23
N VAL A 197 -3.08 -2.59 -15.36
CA VAL A 197 -2.91 -3.17 -16.70
C VAL A 197 -1.53 -2.89 -17.32
N GLN A 198 -0.81 -1.90 -16.78
CA GLN A 198 0.51 -1.51 -17.25
C GLN A 198 1.60 -2.49 -16.77
N PHE A 199 2.79 -2.41 -17.39
CA PHE A 199 3.96 -3.16 -16.95
C PHE A 199 4.50 -2.57 -15.66
N SER A 200 3.95 -3.04 -14.57
CA SER A 200 4.41 -2.72 -13.21
C SER A 200 4.19 -3.94 -12.33
N PRO A 201 4.86 -4.05 -11.19
CA PRO A 201 4.52 -5.06 -10.20
C PRO A 201 3.05 -4.96 -9.80
N GLY A 202 2.42 -6.10 -9.61
CA GLY A 202 0.96 -6.17 -9.43
C GLY A 202 0.14 -6.13 -10.73
N ARG A 203 0.78 -6.21 -11.90
CA ARG A 203 0.11 -6.26 -13.21
C ARG A 203 -0.96 -7.35 -13.24
N GLY A 204 -2.16 -6.98 -13.66
CA GLY A 204 -3.34 -7.86 -13.71
C GLY A 204 -4.07 -8.00 -12.37
N GLU A 205 -3.68 -7.23 -11.34
CA GLU A 205 -4.22 -7.31 -9.99
C GLU A 205 -4.88 -6.01 -9.54
N THR A 206 -5.58 -6.05 -8.43
CA THR A 206 -6.14 -4.89 -7.72
C THR A 206 -5.94 -5.05 -6.23
N GLY A 207 -5.88 -3.96 -5.48
CA GLY A 207 -5.75 -3.94 -4.01
C GLY A 207 -6.59 -2.84 -3.40
N SER A 208 -6.61 -2.72 -2.09
CA SER A 208 -7.25 -1.60 -1.39
C SER A 208 -6.40 -0.34 -1.49
N ASP A 209 -7.02 0.84 -1.54
CA ASP A 209 -6.28 2.11 -1.42
C ASP A 209 -5.83 2.32 0.03
N LEU A 210 -4.54 2.07 0.30
CA LEU A 210 -3.94 2.29 1.62
C LEU A 210 -3.75 3.78 1.89
N SER A 211 -3.49 4.57 0.85
CA SER A 211 -3.26 6.02 0.97
C SER A 211 -4.51 6.80 1.39
N ALA A 212 -5.70 6.16 1.33
CA ALA A 212 -6.97 6.74 1.76
C ALA A 212 -7.09 6.91 3.29
N ILE A 213 -6.25 6.23 4.08
CA ILE A 213 -6.33 6.25 5.54
C ILE A 213 -5.40 7.31 6.10
N PRO A 214 -5.90 8.33 6.86
CA PRO A 214 -5.04 9.32 7.48
C PRO A 214 -4.09 8.70 8.49
N THR A 215 -2.79 8.96 8.39
CA THR A 215 -1.78 8.38 9.30
C THR A 215 -2.04 8.75 10.77
N ASP A 216 -2.55 9.95 11.04
CA ASP A 216 -2.86 10.42 12.40
C ASP A 216 -4.10 9.76 13.01
N ALA A 217 -4.95 9.11 12.21
CA ALA A 217 -6.06 8.29 12.72
C ALA A 217 -5.60 6.93 13.24
N ILE A 218 -4.41 6.47 12.82
CA ILE A 218 -3.91 5.13 13.11
C ILE A 218 -3.34 5.07 14.54
N LYS A 219 -3.77 4.06 15.29
CA LYS A 219 -3.16 3.68 16.58
C LYS A 219 -1.98 2.74 16.35
N ARG A 220 -2.19 1.69 15.53
CA ARG A 220 -1.18 0.72 15.11
C ARG A 220 -1.64 -0.04 13.86
N ILE A 221 -0.71 -0.72 13.23
CA ILE A 221 -0.98 -1.65 12.12
C ILE A 221 -0.50 -3.04 12.56
N GLU A 222 -1.38 -4.02 12.44
CA GLU A 222 -1.08 -5.43 12.67
C GLU A 222 -0.93 -6.14 11.32
N ILE A 223 0.21 -6.77 11.08
CA ILE A 223 0.46 -7.52 9.85
C ILE A 223 0.64 -8.99 10.20
N LEU A 224 -0.37 -9.79 9.91
CA LEU A 224 -0.31 -11.25 10.01
C LEU A 224 0.39 -11.80 8.76
N ARG A 225 1.57 -12.34 8.94
CA ARG A 225 2.39 -12.93 7.85
C ARG A 225 2.14 -14.43 7.73
N ASP A 226 0.88 -14.82 7.52
CA ASP A 226 0.48 -16.22 7.34
C ASP A 226 -0.83 -16.32 6.57
N GLY A 227 -1.06 -17.44 5.88
CA GLY A 227 -2.33 -17.70 5.22
C GLY A 227 -3.49 -17.69 6.22
N ALA A 228 -4.52 -16.88 5.95
CA ALA A 228 -5.62 -16.65 6.89
C ALA A 228 -7.01 -16.72 6.23
N SER A 229 -7.13 -17.38 5.07
CA SER A 229 -8.41 -17.49 4.36
C SER A 229 -9.46 -18.25 5.15
N ALA A 230 -9.08 -19.20 6.01
CA ALA A 230 -10.02 -19.89 6.88
C ALA A 230 -10.65 -18.95 7.92
N GLN A 231 -9.90 -17.95 8.39
CA GLN A 231 -10.36 -16.99 9.40
C GLN A 231 -11.08 -15.77 8.79
N TYR A 232 -10.63 -15.30 7.62
CA TYR A 232 -11.05 -14.00 7.04
C TYR A 232 -11.68 -14.11 5.65
N GLY A 233 -11.71 -15.30 5.04
CA GLY A 233 -12.27 -15.52 3.69
C GLY A 233 -11.25 -15.26 2.57
N SER A 234 -11.77 -15.03 1.38
CA SER A 234 -10.99 -14.73 0.18
C SER A 234 -9.94 -13.64 0.39
N ASP A 235 -8.85 -13.69 -0.38
CA ASP A 235 -7.78 -12.68 -0.50
C ASP A 235 -6.70 -12.73 0.61
N ALA A 236 -6.89 -13.48 1.68
CA ALA A 236 -5.94 -13.63 2.77
C ALA A 236 -4.92 -14.77 2.53
N ILE A 237 -4.29 -14.83 1.34
CA ILE A 237 -3.30 -15.86 0.98
C ILE A 237 -1.90 -15.46 1.48
N ALA A 238 -1.45 -14.24 1.18
CA ALA A 238 -0.15 -13.72 1.59
C ALA A 238 -0.12 -13.31 3.06
N GLY A 239 -1.26 -12.84 3.55
CA GLY A 239 -1.43 -12.34 4.92
C GLY A 239 -2.61 -11.40 5.06
N VAL A 240 -2.69 -10.79 6.23
CA VAL A 240 -3.72 -9.80 6.59
C VAL A 240 -3.05 -8.57 7.17
N MET A 241 -3.42 -7.40 6.66
CA MET A 241 -3.05 -6.11 7.22
C MET A 241 -4.28 -5.51 7.93
N ASN A 242 -4.23 -5.34 9.24
CA ASN A 242 -5.31 -4.78 10.03
C ASN A 242 -4.90 -3.42 10.58
N VAL A 243 -5.55 -2.36 10.10
CA VAL A 243 -5.34 -1.00 10.57
C VAL A 243 -6.26 -0.74 11.77
N ILE A 244 -5.66 -0.58 12.94
CA ILE A 244 -6.39 -0.25 14.17
C ILE A 244 -6.40 1.27 14.33
N LEU A 245 -7.59 1.83 14.35
CA LEU A 245 -7.80 3.27 14.57
C LEU A 245 -7.68 3.61 16.06
N LYS A 246 -7.40 4.87 16.36
CA LYS A 246 -7.39 5.39 17.74
C LYS A 246 -8.75 5.22 18.37
N ASP A 247 -8.79 4.61 19.55
CA ASP A 247 -9.98 4.22 20.32
C ASP A 247 -10.07 4.94 21.68
N LYS A 248 -9.26 5.97 21.87
CA LYS A 248 -9.24 6.84 23.06
C LYS A 248 -8.84 8.24 22.64
N PHE A 249 -9.38 9.20 23.34
CA PHE A 249 -8.91 10.57 23.24
C PHE A 249 -7.92 10.86 24.38
N GLU A 250 -6.72 11.29 24.03
CA GLU A 250 -5.68 11.67 24.98
C GLU A 250 -5.43 13.17 24.92
N TYR A 251 -5.34 13.73 23.74
CA TYR A 251 -5.15 15.15 23.46
C TYR A 251 -5.53 15.46 22.02
N SER A 252 -5.88 16.71 21.75
CA SER A 252 -5.98 17.21 20.38
C SER A 252 -4.59 17.50 19.82
N SER A 253 -4.37 17.20 18.56
CA SER A 253 -3.10 17.49 17.88
C SER A 253 -3.31 18.15 16.52
N LEU A 254 -2.47 19.12 16.21
CA LEU A 254 -2.34 19.73 14.89
C LEU A 254 -0.93 19.46 14.40
N THR A 255 -0.79 18.79 13.24
CA THR A 255 0.50 18.48 12.63
C THR A 255 0.62 19.25 11.32
N LEU A 256 1.67 20.03 11.17
CA LEU A 256 2.06 20.71 9.93
C LEU A 256 3.30 20.00 9.38
N ASN A 257 3.25 19.62 8.11
CA ASN A 257 4.37 18.99 7.42
C ASN A 257 4.74 19.81 6.17
N SER A 258 6.03 19.92 5.90
CA SER A 258 6.55 20.50 4.66
C SER A 258 7.82 19.77 4.26
N GLY A 259 8.00 19.54 2.96
CA GLY A 259 9.18 18.86 2.46
C GLY A 259 9.53 19.24 1.04
N VAL A 260 10.74 18.87 0.62
CA VAL A 260 11.27 19.15 -0.71
C VAL A 260 12.38 18.14 -1.03
N THR A 261 12.62 17.88 -2.32
CA THR A 261 13.78 17.08 -2.73
C THR A 261 15.07 17.92 -2.67
N SER A 262 16.22 17.28 -2.66
CA SER A 262 17.52 17.94 -2.69
C SER A 262 17.76 18.76 -3.98
N LYS A 263 16.91 18.60 -5.00
CA LYS A 263 16.93 19.40 -6.24
C LYS A 263 16.04 20.64 -6.19
N GLY A 264 15.33 20.86 -5.06
CA GLY A 264 14.45 22.01 -4.88
C GLY A 264 13.07 21.88 -5.55
N ASP A 265 12.73 20.69 -6.07
CA ASP A 265 11.43 20.34 -6.65
C ASP A 265 10.64 19.36 -5.79
N GLY A 266 9.45 18.96 -6.23
CA GLY A 266 8.64 17.95 -5.52
C GLY A 266 8.22 18.42 -4.14
N ALA A 267 7.94 19.71 -3.95
CA ALA A 267 7.50 20.26 -2.68
C ALA A 267 6.28 19.51 -2.16
N THR A 268 6.27 19.21 -0.88
CA THR A 268 5.16 18.53 -0.19
C THR A 268 4.65 19.38 0.96
N TYR A 269 3.35 19.39 1.17
CA TYR A 269 2.68 20.09 2.26
C TYR A 269 1.65 19.16 2.88
N GLY A 270 1.53 19.20 4.20
CA GLY A 270 0.53 18.43 4.94
C GLY A 270 0.00 19.19 6.13
N LEU A 271 -1.30 19.06 6.36
CA LEU A 271 -2.01 19.57 7.54
C LEU A 271 -2.86 18.42 8.06
N SER A 272 -2.65 18.01 9.31
CA SER A 272 -3.44 16.97 9.94
C SER A 272 -3.92 17.41 11.31
N TYR A 273 -5.23 17.35 11.54
CA TYR A 273 -5.85 17.63 12.82
C TYR A 273 -6.52 16.37 13.36
N ASN A 274 -6.10 15.91 14.52
CA ASN A 274 -6.70 14.80 15.24
C ASN A 274 -7.24 15.26 16.57
N SER A 275 -8.48 14.91 16.89
CA SER A 275 -9.13 15.25 18.15
C SER A 275 -10.20 14.23 18.50
N GLY A 276 -10.89 14.44 19.63
CA GLY A 276 -11.93 13.54 20.10
C GLY A 276 -12.46 13.89 21.46
N ALA A 277 -13.14 12.92 22.05
CA ALA A 277 -13.61 12.99 23.43
C ALA A 277 -13.77 11.59 24.02
N ASN A 278 -13.58 11.46 25.32
CA ASN A 278 -13.99 10.29 26.09
C ASN A 278 -15.27 10.65 26.86
N PHE A 279 -16.24 9.75 26.90
CA PHE A 279 -17.48 9.92 27.60
C PHE A 279 -17.94 8.61 28.24
N ALA A 280 -18.69 8.69 29.33
CA ALA A 280 -19.03 7.55 30.18
C ALA A 280 -17.75 6.75 30.56
N LYS A 281 -17.91 5.52 31.07
CA LYS A 281 -16.75 4.72 31.52
C LYS A 281 -15.89 4.18 30.36
N ARG A 282 -16.45 3.98 29.16
CA ARG A 282 -15.80 3.28 28.02
C ARG A 282 -16.10 3.94 26.68
N GLY A 283 -16.86 5.03 26.67
CA GLY A 283 -17.25 5.71 25.44
C GLY A 283 -16.13 6.60 24.93
N PHE A 284 -16.01 6.69 23.62
CA PHE A 284 -15.02 7.52 22.95
C PHE A 284 -15.50 7.94 21.57
N ILE A 285 -15.01 9.07 21.12
CA ILE A 285 -14.94 9.45 19.72
C ILE A 285 -13.53 9.96 19.44
N ASN A 286 -12.95 9.53 18.35
CA ASN A 286 -11.72 10.09 17.81
C ASN A 286 -11.95 10.40 16.32
N TYR A 287 -11.53 11.57 15.86
CA TYR A 287 -11.64 11.96 14.45
C TYR A 287 -10.38 12.63 13.96
N THR A 288 -10.12 12.50 12.68
CA THR A 288 -8.96 13.08 11.99
C THR A 288 -9.40 13.73 10.69
N ALA A 289 -8.98 14.95 10.47
CA ALA A 289 -9.05 15.63 9.19
C ALA A 289 -7.60 15.85 8.69
N ASP A 290 -7.34 15.46 7.46
CA ASP A 290 -6.00 15.48 6.86
C ASP A 290 -6.08 16.09 5.47
N PHE A 291 -5.17 17.02 5.19
CA PHE A 291 -4.97 17.60 3.87
C PHE A 291 -3.50 17.44 3.49
N SER A 292 -3.25 16.96 2.27
CA SER A 292 -1.89 16.81 1.76
C SER A 292 -1.80 17.23 0.31
N GLN A 293 -0.67 17.83 -0.06
CA GLN A 293 -0.31 18.20 -1.42
C GLN A 293 1.13 17.78 -1.69
N GLN A 294 1.36 17.20 -2.86
CA GLN A 294 2.67 16.89 -3.41
C GLN A 294 2.75 17.50 -4.80
N ASN A 295 3.77 18.28 -5.05
CA ASN A 295 4.05 18.83 -6.38
C ASN A 295 4.89 17.85 -7.20
N ASN A 296 4.92 18.04 -8.52
CA ASN A 296 5.74 17.24 -9.42
C ASN A 296 7.24 17.41 -9.11
N ALA A 297 7.96 16.30 -9.10
CA ALA A 297 9.42 16.28 -9.10
C ALA A 297 9.92 15.68 -10.42
N VAL A 298 10.75 16.39 -11.15
CA VAL A 298 11.22 16.01 -12.49
C VAL A 298 12.49 15.16 -12.41
N ARG A 299 12.45 13.96 -13.01
CA ARG A 299 13.56 13.00 -13.07
C ARG A 299 13.69 12.37 -14.46
N SER A 300 13.33 13.09 -15.50
CA SER A 300 13.33 12.61 -16.90
C SER A 300 14.74 12.28 -17.41
N GLY A 301 15.75 13.05 -17.02
CA GLY A 301 17.11 12.91 -17.57
C GLY A 301 17.24 13.44 -18.99
N LEU A 302 18.42 13.28 -19.57
CA LEU A 302 18.73 13.72 -20.94
C LEU A 302 18.36 12.61 -21.94
N ILE A 303 17.91 13.02 -23.12
CA ILE A 303 17.64 12.08 -24.20
C ILE A 303 18.96 11.65 -24.86
N ASP A 304 19.06 10.38 -25.18
CA ASP A 304 20.17 9.85 -25.99
C ASP A 304 19.86 10.06 -27.49
N LEU A 305 20.67 10.86 -28.18
CA LEU A 305 20.50 11.17 -29.57
C LEU A 305 20.49 9.91 -30.47
N THR A 306 21.33 8.92 -30.15
CA THR A 306 21.44 7.68 -30.97
C THR A 306 20.16 6.88 -30.90
N THR A 307 19.59 6.67 -29.70
CA THR A 307 18.32 5.98 -29.52
C THR A 307 17.14 6.78 -30.06
N GLU A 308 17.19 8.09 -29.96
CA GLU A 308 16.14 8.95 -30.51
C GLU A 308 16.11 8.93 -32.04
N ILE A 309 17.28 8.94 -32.71
CA ILE A 309 17.38 8.75 -34.16
C ILE A 309 16.92 7.34 -34.56
N ALA A 310 17.30 6.31 -33.80
CA ALA A 310 16.86 4.95 -34.07
C ALA A 310 15.33 4.78 -33.94
N THR A 311 14.66 5.62 -33.15
CA THR A 311 13.21 5.57 -32.89
C THR A 311 12.41 6.44 -33.87
N PHE A 312 12.87 7.67 -34.15
CA PHE A 312 12.11 8.69 -34.90
C PHE A 312 12.80 9.20 -36.15
N GLY A 313 14.07 8.88 -36.34
CA GLY A 313 14.89 9.25 -37.50
C GLY A 313 15.15 8.09 -38.44
N ASP A 314 16.27 8.16 -39.14
CA ASP A 314 16.81 7.10 -39.98
C ASP A 314 18.25 6.76 -39.50
N PRO A 315 18.44 5.67 -38.77
CA PRO A 315 19.75 5.29 -38.26
C PRO A 315 20.76 4.88 -39.38
N SER A 316 20.30 4.65 -40.60
CA SER A 316 21.18 4.36 -41.74
C SER A 316 21.78 5.64 -42.37
N GLN A 317 21.26 6.81 -42.03
CA GLN A 317 21.68 8.10 -42.55
C GLN A 317 22.55 8.86 -41.53
N PRO A 318 23.45 9.76 -41.97
CA PRO A 318 24.21 10.58 -41.05
C PRO A 318 23.32 11.55 -40.25
N VAL A 319 23.81 12.05 -39.11
CA VAL A 319 23.12 13.02 -38.26
C VAL A 319 22.78 14.33 -39.05
N THR A 320 23.52 14.63 -40.11
CA THR A 320 23.32 15.79 -40.96
C THR A 320 22.18 15.66 -41.99
N SER A 321 21.61 14.45 -42.12
CA SER A 321 20.40 14.24 -42.98
C SER A 321 19.22 15.07 -42.43
N PRO A 322 18.28 15.53 -43.29
CA PRO A 322 17.22 16.44 -42.83
C PRO A 322 16.45 15.98 -41.62
N THR A 323 16.02 14.70 -41.61
CA THR A 323 15.26 14.11 -40.47
C THR A 323 16.09 14.03 -39.22
N ASN A 324 17.31 13.45 -39.30
CA ASN A 324 18.19 13.28 -38.10
C ASN A 324 18.68 14.65 -37.60
N LYS A 325 18.94 15.62 -38.51
CA LYS A 325 19.31 16.97 -38.12
C LYS A 325 18.20 17.69 -37.38
N ALA A 326 16.94 17.52 -37.78
CA ALA A 326 15.81 18.12 -37.05
C ALA A 326 15.73 17.60 -35.62
N ILE A 327 16.02 16.30 -35.39
CA ILE A 327 16.09 15.71 -34.04
C ILE A 327 17.27 16.31 -33.26
N ALA A 328 18.45 16.36 -33.88
CA ALA A 328 19.66 16.88 -33.22
C ALA A 328 19.55 18.37 -32.88
N ASP A 329 19.04 19.19 -33.80
CA ASP A 329 18.80 20.60 -33.54
C ASP A 329 17.78 20.85 -32.42
N TYR A 330 16.72 20.04 -32.36
CA TYR A 330 15.73 20.10 -31.28
C TYR A 330 16.36 19.77 -29.93
N LEU A 331 17.11 18.67 -29.86
CA LEU A 331 17.75 18.23 -28.61
C LEU A 331 18.91 19.14 -28.18
N ALA A 332 19.53 19.90 -29.10
CA ALA A 332 20.49 20.95 -28.75
C ALA A 332 19.86 22.08 -27.93
N ILE A 333 18.57 22.36 -28.17
CA ILE A 333 17.82 23.40 -27.45
C ILE A 333 17.11 22.79 -26.23
N TYR A 334 16.53 21.59 -26.36
CA TYR A 334 15.74 20.90 -25.37
C TYR A 334 16.32 19.50 -25.09
N PRO A 335 17.42 19.39 -24.33
CA PRO A 335 18.15 18.12 -24.18
C PRO A 335 17.36 17.03 -23.42
N ASP A 336 16.35 17.41 -22.65
CA ASP A 336 15.38 16.52 -21.99
C ASP A 336 14.06 16.36 -22.79
N ALA A 337 13.98 16.96 -23.98
CA ALA A 337 12.79 17.09 -24.83
C ALA A 337 11.57 17.63 -24.07
N ASN A 338 11.74 18.53 -23.13
CA ASN A 338 10.69 19.11 -22.29
C ASN A 338 9.89 18.07 -21.46
N ASN A 339 10.46 16.90 -21.20
CA ASN A 339 9.78 15.86 -20.46
C ASN A 339 9.74 16.17 -18.96
N LYS A 340 8.62 15.93 -18.31
CA LYS A 340 8.38 16.22 -16.89
C LYS A 340 8.15 14.96 -16.05
N ASN A 341 8.72 13.83 -16.46
CA ASN A 341 8.56 12.55 -15.76
C ASN A 341 9.31 12.55 -14.41
N GLY A 342 8.72 11.94 -13.41
CA GLY A 342 9.29 11.86 -12.07
C GLY A 342 8.25 11.42 -11.06
N THR A 343 7.61 12.35 -10.34
CA THR A 343 6.41 12.05 -9.54
C THR A 343 5.22 12.80 -10.12
N GLY A 344 4.01 12.29 -9.89
CA GLY A 344 2.80 13.04 -10.17
C GLY A 344 2.56 14.15 -9.12
N GLU A 345 1.69 15.09 -9.49
CA GLU A 345 1.08 16.00 -8.52
C GLU A 345 -0.08 15.30 -7.85
N ILE A 346 -0.16 15.37 -6.52
CA ILE A 346 -1.23 14.74 -5.74
C ILE A 346 -1.77 15.76 -4.75
N THR A 347 -3.07 15.98 -4.77
CA THR A 347 -3.79 16.74 -3.74
C THR A 347 -4.84 15.82 -3.13
N ALA A 348 -4.86 15.68 -1.80
CA ALA A 348 -5.80 14.82 -1.10
C ALA A 348 -6.37 15.50 0.13
N ALA A 349 -7.68 15.36 0.32
CA ALA A 349 -8.38 15.71 1.54
C ALA A 349 -9.01 14.44 2.12
N LYS A 350 -8.73 14.13 3.39
CA LYS A 350 -9.17 12.90 4.06
C LYS A 350 -9.86 13.24 5.37
N PHE A 351 -10.87 12.46 5.68
CA PHE A 351 -11.55 12.50 6.97
C PHE A 351 -11.74 11.07 7.47
N SER A 352 -11.55 10.86 8.77
CA SER A 352 -11.82 9.56 9.41
C SER A 352 -12.30 9.78 10.83
N TYR A 353 -13.21 8.91 11.29
CA TYR A 353 -13.59 8.86 12.70
C TYR A 353 -13.69 7.42 13.21
N ASN A 354 -13.59 7.26 14.52
CA ASN A 354 -13.81 6.02 15.25
C ASN A 354 -14.59 6.34 16.53
N LEU A 355 -15.74 5.68 16.71
CA LEU A 355 -16.73 5.94 17.75
C LEU A 355 -17.06 4.64 18.49
N GLY A 356 -17.13 4.70 19.80
CA GLY A 356 -17.67 3.66 20.67
C GLY A 356 -18.60 4.26 21.71
N ILE A 357 -19.85 3.76 21.74
CA ILE A 357 -20.88 4.18 22.71
C ILE A 357 -21.25 2.98 23.59
N PRO A 358 -20.98 3.01 24.90
CA PRO A 358 -21.39 1.96 25.81
C PRO A 358 -22.92 1.84 25.86
N MET A 359 -23.42 0.60 25.79
CA MET A 359 -24.83 0.25 25.86
C MET A 359 -25.02 -0.74 27.00
N GLY A 360 -25.46 -0.26 28.15
CA GLY A 360 -25.50 -1.02 29.39
C GLY A 360 -24.09 -1.40 29.92
N GLU A 361 -24.02 -2.48 30.69
CA GLU A 361 -22.76 -2.91 31.32
C GLU A 361 -21.82 -3.62 30.32
N ASN A 362 -22.35 -4.44 29.42
CA ASN A 362 -21.61 -5.35 28.58
C ASN A 362 -21.75 -5.05 27.08
N GLY A 363 -22.60 -4.10 26.70
CA GLY A 363 -22.83 -3.71 25.29
C GLY A 363 -21.95 -2.54 24.84
N MET A 364 -21.69 -2.50 23.54
CA MET A 364 -21.00 -1.40 22.86
C MET A 364 -21.55 -1.23 21.44
N PHE A 365 -22.19 -0.13 21.18
CA PHE A 365 -22.40 0.33 19.80
C PHE A 365 -21.10 0.94 19.31
N TYR A 366 -20.67 0.60 18.11
CA TYR A 366 -19.48 1.18 17.50
C TYR A 366 -19.71 1.59 16.06
N SER A 367 -18.98 2.60 15.64
CA SER A 367 -18.97 3.04 14.26
C SER A 367 -17.58 3.58 13.90
N ASN A 368 -17.13 3.31 12.71
CA ASN A 368 -15.99 3.99 12.13
C ASN A 368 -16.24 4.27 10.65
N ALA A 369 -15.72 5.38 10.16
CA ALA A 369 -15.74 5.65 8.74
C ALA A 369 -14.53 6.46 8.31
N GLY A 370 -14.19 6.33 7.03
CA GLY A 370 -13.18 7.12 6.33
C GLY A 370 -13.73 7.58 4.99
N PHE A 371 -13.30 8.76 4.58
CA PHE A 371 -13.56 9.35 3.27
C PHE A 371 -12.33 10.06 2.77
N VAL A 372 -12.00 9.88 1.50
CA VAL A 372 -10.95 10.64 0.82
C VAL A 372 -11.43 11.14 -0.54
N SER A 373 -11.08 12.36 -0.85
CA SER A 373 -11.09 12.93 -2.19
C SER A 373 -9.66 13.24 -2.57
N LYS A 374 -9.18 12.64 -3.67
CA LYS A 374 -7.80 12.75 -4.13
C LYS A 374 -7.80 13.09 -5.62
N LYS A 375 -7.05 14.11 -6.00
CA LYS A 375 -6.72 14.40 -7.40
C LYS A 375 -5.25 14.08 -7.62
N ALA A 376 -4.97 13.30 -8.65
CA ALA A 376 -3.60 12.99 -9.08
C ALA A 376 -3.42 13.39 -10.55
N ILE A 377 -2.30 14.02 -10.88
CA ILE A 377 -1.93 14.47 -12.22
C ILE A 377 -0.56 13.92 -12.54
N SER A 378 -0.44 13.18 -13.64
CA SER A 378 0.84 12.70 -14.15
C SER A 378 1.12 13.26 -15.54
N ASN A 379 2.39 13.53 -15.82
CA ASN A 379 2.84 13.98 -17.13
C ASN A 379 3.18 12.74 -17.99
N ALA A 380 2.53 12.60 -19.15
CA ALA A 380 2.96 11.65 -20.16
C ALA A 380 4.25 12.13 -20.86
N ASN A 381 4.86 11.26 -21.63
CA ASN A 381 6.03 11.64 -22.43
C ASN A 381 5.69 12.83 -23.33
N PHE A 382 6.54 13.84 -23.36
CA PHE A 382 6.40 14.95 -24.26
C PHE A 382 6.52 14.48 -25.72
N ARG A 383 5.73 15.07 -26.64
CA ARG A 383 5.74 14.81 -28.08
C ARG A 383 6.44 15.96 -28.77
N PRO A 384 7.77 15.87 -29.00
CA PRO A 384 8.50 16.90 -29.74
C PRO A 384 7.94 17.12 -31.17
N SER A 385 8.23 18.29 -31.74
CA SER A 385 7.75 18.65 -33.07
C SER A 385 8.19 17.70 -34.17
N TYR A 386 9.33 17.06 -34.06
CA TYR A 386 9.80 16.02 -35.01
C TYR A 386 9.04 14.71 -34.88
N TRP A 387 8.47 14.40 -33.70
CA TRP A 387 7.63 13.21 -33.47
C TRP A 387 6.16 13.46 -33.86
N ARG A 388 5.66 14.68 -33.55
CA ARG A 388 4.28 15.09 -33.87
C ARG A 388 4.26 16.49 -34.44
N SER A 389 4.06 16.60 -35.75
CA SER A 389 4.13 17.87 -36.51
C SER A 389 2.79 18.61 -36.66
N ASP A 390 1.69 17.98 -36.24
CA ASP A 390 0.32 18.30 -36.68
C ASP A 390 -0.58 18.91 -35.57
N ALA A 391 -0.02 19.46 -34.51
CA ALA A 391 -0.84 19.91 -33.41
C ALA A 391 -1.14 21.43 -33.45
N GLY A 392 -1.67 21.92 -34.56
CA GLY A 392 -2.09 23.32 -34.68
C GLY A 392 -3.04 23.81 -33.59
N LEU A 393 -3.85 22.87 -33.00
CA LEU A 393 -4.74 23.18 -31.88
C LEU A 393 -4.00 23.38 -30.53
N LEU A 394 -2.76 22.90 -30.41
CA LEU A 394 -1.92 23.00 -29.22
C LEU A 394 -0.76 23.99 -29.43
N HIS A 395 -0.80 24.73 -30.52
CA HIS A 395 0.19 25.70 -30.89
C HIS A 395 -0.37 27.12 -30.70
N PRO A 396 0.05 27.88 -29.70
CA PRO A 396 -0.39 29.25 -29.55
C PRO A 396 -0.01 30.12 -30.75
N ALA A 397 -0.93 30.93 -31.22
CA ALA A 397 -0.70 31.81 -32.37
C ALA A 397 0.53 32.71 -32.15
N GLY A 398 1.40 32.82 -33.19
CA GLY A 398 2.59 33.64 -33.14
C GLY A 398 3.79 33.03 -32.40
N THR A 399 3.70 31.75 -31.93
CA THR A 399 4.83 31.07 -31.31
C THR A 399 5.41 30.01 -32.23
N THR A 400 6.63 29.53 -31.95
CA THR A 400 7.22 28.38 -32.63
C THR A 400 6.65 27.10 -32.04
N TYR A 401 6.18 26.19 -32.89
CA TYR A 401 5.70 24.90 -32.42
C TYR A 401 6.86 23.98 -32.00
N ILE A 402 6.91 23.65 -30.71
CA ILE A 402 7.93 22.78 -30.11
C ILE A 402 7.42 21.38 -29.78
N GLY A 403 6.12 21.13 -29.92
CA GLY A 403 5.47 19.91 -29.50
C GLY A 403 4.49 20.11 -28.32
N TYR A 404 4.01 19.02 -27.72
CA TYR A 404 3.07 19.08 -26.58
C TYR A 404 3.29 17.96 -25.60
N GLY A 405 2.90 18.19 -24.35
CA GLY A 405 2.99 17.21 -23.25
C GLY A 405 1.61 16.92 -22.68
N PRO A 406 1.00 15.75 -23.00
CA PRO A 406 -0.26 15.36 -22.40
C PRO A 406 -0.14 15.15 -20.90
N THR A 407 -1.22 15.45 -20.16
CA THR A 407 -1.38 15.04 -18.77
C THR A 407 -2.47 13.97 -18.67
N PHE A 408 -2.24 12.99 -17.80
CA PHE A 408 -3.23 12.03 -17.35
C PHE A 408 -3.62 12.37 -15.92
N GLU A 409 -4.90 12.59 -15.68
CA GLU A 409 -5.44 13.03 -14.42
C GLU A 409 -6.46 12.01 -13.91
N GLY A 410 -6.50 11.81 -12.60
CA GLY A 410 -7.50 10.98 -11.94
C GLY A 410 -8.12 11.71 -10.76
N ASP A 411 -9.44 11.76 -10.77
CA ASP A 411 -10.24 12.15 -9.62
C ASP A 411 -10.69 10.89 -8.90
N LEU A 412 -10.11 10.65 -7.71
CA LEU A 412 -10.32 9.47 -6.91
C LEU A 412 -11.17 9.80 -5.68
N THR A 413 -12.17 8.98 -5.44
CA THR A 413 -12.96 9.01 -4.20
C THR A 413 -12.92 7.61 -3.58
N ASP A 414 -12.55 7.52 -2.30
CA ASP A 414 -12.60 6.27 -1.53
C ASP A 414 -13.36 6.52 -0.24
N TYR A 415 -14.26 5.62 0.11
CA TYR A 415 -14.97 5.65 1.38
C TYR A 415 -15.12 4.25 1.94
N ASN A 416 -15.10 4.16 3.26
CA ASN A 416 -15.35 2.92 3.98
C ASN A 416 -15.99 3.27 5.32
N GLY A 417 -17.09 2.62 5.66
CA GLY A 417 -17.78 2.83 6.92
C GLY A 417 -18.31 1.52 7.48
N THR A 418 -18.18 1.35 8.79
CA THR A 418 -18.72 0.22 9.54
C THR A 418 -19.56 0.73 10.69
N ILE A 419 -20.73 0.14 10.86
CA ILE A 419 -21.55 0.26 12.07
C ILE A 419 -21.75 -1.12 12.66
N GLY A 420 -21.76 -1.23 13.98
CA GLY A 420 -21.96 -2.53 14.62
C GLY A 420 -22.30 -2.42 16.09
N PHE A 421 -22.65 -3.57 16.63
CA PHE A 421 -23.00 -3.74 18.04
C PHE A 421 -22.30 -4.98 18.58
N LYS A 422 -21.56 -4.79 19.65
CA LYS A 422 -20.93 -5.87 20.44
C LYS A 422 -21.65 -6.02 21.75
N ASN A 423 -21.83 -7.26 22.18
CA ASN A 423 -22.42 -7.55 23.49
C ASN A 423 -21.80 -8.82 24.09
N GLU A 424 -21.82 -8.89 25.40
CA GLU A 424 -21.40 -10.09 26.14
C GLU A 424 -22.53 -10.51 27.11
N ILE A 425 -23.07 -11.71 26.91
CA ILE A 425 -24.13 -12.30 27.74
C ILE A 425 -23.70 -13.70 28.15
N ASN A 426 -23.59 -13.96 29.45
CA ASN A 426 -23.18 -15.28 30.02
C ASN A 426 -21.88 -15.80 29.41
N GLY A 427 -20.90 -14.89 29.16
CA GLY A 427 -19.61 -15.21 28.57
C GLY A 427 -19.63 -15.42 27.04
N TRP A 428 -20.79 -15.38 26.39
CA TRP A 428 -20.92 -15.31 24.95
C TRP A 428 -20.71 -13.87 24.45
N LYS A 429 -19.65 -13.68 23.67
CA LYS A 429 -19.36 -12.40 23.00
C LYS A 429 -19.94 -12.46 21.61
N SER A 430 -20.80 -11.52 21.27
CA SER A 430 -21.38 -11.37 19.93
C SER A 430 -21.01 -10.04 19.31
N ASP A 431 -20.78 -10.01 18.00
CA ASP A 431 -20.52 -8.82 17.18
C ASP A 431 -21.32 -8.90 15.90
N VAL A 432 -22.31 -8.03 15.75
CA VAL A 432 -23.06 -7.86 14.49
C VAL A 432 -22.65 -6.54 13.86
N SER A 433 -22.37 -6.55 12.57
CA SER A 433 -21.93 -5.33 11.86
C SER A 433 -22.35 -5.30 10.41
N LEU A 434 -22.48 -4.08 9.91
CA LEU A 434 -22.64 -3.76 8.50
C LEU A 434 -21.48 -2.86 8.08
N THR A 435 -20.78 -3.24 7.02
CA THR A 435 -19.71 -2.45 6.41
C THR A 435 -20.10 -2.10 4.98
N ILE A 436 -19.94 -0.82 4.62
CA ILE A 436 -20.13 -0.33 3.26
C ILE A 436 -18.85 0.36 2.84
N GLY A 437 -18.34 0.03 1.66
CA GLY A 437 -17.17 0.66 1.11
C GLY A 437 -17.26 0.85 -0.40
N GLY A 438 -16.50 1.80 -0.91
CA GLY A 438 -16.43 2.04 -2.34
C GLY A 438 -15.22 2.87 -2.73
N ASN A 439 -14.82 2.70 -3.99
CA ASN A 439 -13.76 3.47 -4.62
C ASN A 439 -14.20 3.82 -6.05
N SER A 440 -13.99 5.05 -6.45
CA SER A 440 -14.29 5.53 -7.80
C SER A 440 -13.10 6.31 -8.33
N GLN A 441 -12.78 6.09 -9.60
CA GLN A 441 -11.73 6.77 -10.32
C GLN A 441 -12.27 7.26 -11.66
N LEU A 442 -12.34 8.56 -11.84
CA LEU A 442 -12.72 9.22 -13.08
C LEU A 442 -11.49 9.89 -13.67
N TYR A 443 -11.29 9.74 -14.96
CA TYR A 443 -10.09 10.20 -15.65
C TYR A 443 -10.35 11.43 -16.48
N ALA A 444 -9.32 12.26 -16.62
CA ALA A 444 -9.22 13.33 -17.60
C ALA A 444 -7.84 13.25 -18.29
N VAL A 445 -7.81 13.58 -19.57
CA VAL A 445 -6.56 13.71 -20.33
C VAL A 445 -6.57 15.09 -20.95
N ASN A 446 -5.56 15.88 -20.64
CA ASN A 446 -5.48 17.27 -21.07
C ASN A 446 -4.24 17.51 -21.90
N ASN A 447 -4.22 18.68 -22.60
CA ASN A 447 -3.12 19.11 -23.45
C ASN A 447 -2.75 18.05 -24.49
N THR A 448 -3.76 17.51 -25.18
CA THR A 448 -3.63 16.47 -26.21
C THR A 448 -4.69 16.66 -27.29
N VAL A 449 -4.66 15.81 -28.33
CA VAL A 449 -5.60 15.84 -29.45
C VAL A 449 -6.04 14.42 -29.84
N ASN A 450 -7.21 14.30 -30.46
CA ASN A 450 -7.61 13.14 -31.21
C ASN A 450 -7.39 13.44 -32.71
N ARG A 451 -6.37 12.82 -33.30
CA ARG A 451 -5.95 13.09 -34.68
C ARG A 451 -7.00 12.71 -35.70
N THR A 452 -7.84 11.72 -35.41
CA THR A 452 -8.94 11.33 -36.31
C THR A 452 -9.96 12.47 -36.50
N LEU A 453 -10.11 13.34 -35.49
CA LEU A 453 -11.04 14.47 -35.55
C LEU A 453 -10.43 15.72 -36.22
N GLY A 454 -9.11 15.72 -36.50
CA GLY A 454 -8.43 16.84 -37.12
C GLY A 454 -8.68 18.17 -36.38
N ALA A 455 -9.05 19.22 -37.09
CA ALA A 455 -9.31 20.56 -36.52
C ALA A 455 -10.52 20.64 -35.58
N ALA A 456 -11.41 19.63 -35.60
CA ALA A 456 -12.54 19.54 -34.71
C ALA A 456 -12.19 18.82 -33.37
N SER A 457 -10.93 18.44 -33.16
CA SER A 457 -10.51 17.77 -31.95
C SER A 457 -10.56 18.71 -30.74
N PRO A 458 -11.18 18.29 -29.61
CA PRO A 458 -10.90 18.95 -28.34
C PRO A 458 -9.42 18.79 -27.93
N THR A 459 -8.95 19.60 -26.98
CA THR A 459 -7.63 19.49 -26.37
C THR A 459 -7.68 18.92 -24.95
N SER A 460 -8.90 18.64 -24.46
CA SER A 460 -9.21 18.04 -23.17
C SER A 460 -10.31 16.99 -23.35
N PHE A 461 -10.15 15.84 -22.71
CA PHE A 461 -11.04 14.67 -22.85
C PHE A 461 -11.37 14.09 -21.49
N LYS A 462 -12.55 13.45 -21.40
CA LYS A 462 -12.97 12.63 -20.27
C LYS A 462 -13.02 11.17 -20.73
N PRO A 463 -11.95 10.40 -20.60
CA PRO A 463 -11.87 9.03 -21.13
C PRO A 463 -12.72 8.02 -20.37
N GLY A 464 -13.48 8.43 -19.34
CA GLY A 464 -14.28 7.55 -18.51
C GLY A 464 -13.59 7.17 -17.23
N GLY A 465 -13.88 5.98 -16.72
CA GLY A 465 -13.30 5.52 -15.47
C GLY A 465 -13.91 4.24 -14.95
N PHE A 466 -13.69 3.98 -13.64
CA PHE A 466 -14.13 2.76 -12.98
C PHE A 466 -14.69 3.08 -11.59
N SER A 467 -15.61 2.22 -11.11
CA SER A 467 -16.00 2.24 -9.70
C SER A 467 -16.19 0.83 -9.16
N PHE A 468 -15.89 0.67 -7.89
CA PHE A 468 -16.10 -0.57 -7.14
C PHE A 468 -16.78 -0.26 -5.82
N THR A 469 -17.78 -1.05 -5.45
CA THR A 469 -18.47 -0.95 -4.16
C THR A 469 -18.67 -2.32 -3.55
N ASN A 470 -18.69 -2.38 -2.21
CA ASN A 470 -19.07 -3.56 -1.46
C ASN A 470 -19.98 -3.23 -0.28
N ILE A 471 -20.86 -4.18 0.05
CA ILE A 471 -21.71 -4.17 1.24
C ILE A 471 -21.50 -5.51 1.93
N ILE A 472 -21.16 -5.49 3.23
CA ILE A 472 -20.77 -6.68 3.97
C ILE A 472 -21.52 -6.70 5.30
N GLY A 473 -22.32 -7.74 5.53
CA GLY A 473 -22.89 -8.07 6.81
C GLY A 473 -22.06 -9.16 7.50
N ASN A 474 -21.68 -8.95 8.75
CA ASN A 474 -20.99 -9.94 9.57
C ASN A 474 -21.77 -10.21 10.85
N TYR A 475 -21.80 -11.47 11.26
CA TYR A 475 -22.21 -11.90 12.60
C TYR A 475 -21.17 -12.87 13.14
N ASP A 476 -20.50 -12.47 14.20
CA ASP A 476 -19.41 -13.20 14.85
C ASP A 476 -19.79 -13.50 16.31
N VAL A 477 -19.59 -14.72 16.77
CA VAL A 477 -19.86 -15.15 18.16
C VAL A 477 -18.67 -15.93 18.69
N SER A 478 -18.30 -15.70 19.96
CA SER A 478 -17.23 -16.47 20.59
C SER A 478 -17.46 -16.64 22.10
N LYS A 479 -16.91 -17.72 22.67
CA LYS A 479 -16.96 -18.01 24.10
C LYS A 479 -15.77 -18.85 24.54
N SER A 480 -15.26 -18.59 25.76
CA SER A 480 -14.46 -19.56 26.48
C SER A 480 -15.40 -20.57 27.14
N VAL A 481 -15.53 -21.76 26.55
CA VAL A 481 -16.39 -22.82 27.04
C VAL A 481 -15.81 -23.44 28.31
N LEU A 482 -14.48 -23.56 28.35
CA LEU A 482 -13.67 -23.95 29.50
C LEU A 482 -12.57 -22.88 29.69
N GLU A 483 -11.90 -22.91 30.84
CA GLU A 483 -10.78 -21.97 31.08
C GLU A 483 -9.68 -22.08 30.02
N ASN A 484 -9.49 -23.25 29.45
CA ASN A 484 -8.46 -23.56 28.46
C ASN A 484 -9.00 -23.86 27.05
N PHE A 485 -10.31 -23.76 26.82
CA PHE A 485 -10.92 -24.05 25.52
C PHE A 485 -11.92 -22.99 25.12
N SER A 486 -11.71 -22.38 23.95
CA SER A 486 -12.56 -21.34 23.39
C SER A 486 -12.99 -21.70 21.97
N VAL A 487 -14.22 -21.29 21.63
CA VAL A 487 -14.80 -21.47 20.31
C VAL A 487 -15.24 -20.12 19.74
N GLY A 488 -15.22 -20.02 18.43
CA GLY A 488 -15.74 -18.89 17.68
C GLY A 488 -16.43 -19.38 16.41
N PHE A 489 -17.54 -18.82 16.06
CA PHE A 489 -18.21 -19.08 14.79
C PHE A 489 -18.84 -17.81 14.26
N GLY A 490 -19.05 -17.74 12.96
CA GLY A 490 -19.70 -16.59 12.38
C GLY A 490 -20.02 -16.78 10.92
N THR A 491 -20.71 -15.76 10.40
CA THR A 491 -21.14 -15.71 9.01
C THR A 491 -20.85 -14.35 8.40
N GLU A 492 -20.60 -14.35 7.12
CA GLU A 492 -20.41 -13.16 6.30
C GLU A 492 -21.31 -13.25 5.06
N ILE A 493 -22.05 -12.19 4.81
CA ILE A 493 -22.81 -11.99 3.56
C ILE A 493 -22.21 -10.77 2.89
N ARG A 494 -21.78 -10.90 1.63
CA ARG A 494 -21.14 -9.81 0.91
C ARG A 494 -21.71 -9.67 -0.50
N GLN A 495 -22.00 -8.43 -0.88
CA GLN A 495 -22.30 -8.02 -2.25
C GLN A 495 -21.17 -7.13 -2.76
N GLU A 496 -20.72 -7.36 -3.97
CA GLU A 496 -19.72 -6.56 -4.67
C GLU A 496 -20.30 -6.10 -6.00
N THR A 497 -20.00 -4.86 -6.40
CA THR A 497 -20.40 -4.29 -7.68
C THR A 497 -19.22 -3.57 -8.31
N TYR A 498 -18.95 -3.85 -9.58
CA TYR A 498 -17.93 -3.19 -10.38
C TYR A 498 -18.57 -2.55 -11.61
N SER A 499 -18.20 -1.30 -11.87
CA SER A 499 -18.72 -0.52 -12.99
C SER A 499 -17.60 0.00 -13.85
N ILE A 500 -17.76 -0.13 -15.16
CA ILE A 500 -16.93 0.48 -16.20
C ILE A 500 -17.73 1.63 -16.80
N ILE A 501 -17.17 2.84 -16.72
CA ILE A 501 -17.82 4.09 -17.10
C ILE A 501 -17.25 4.54 -18.44
N ALA A 502 -18.11 4.71 -19.46
CA ALA A 502 -17.68 5.17 -20.78
C ALA A 502 -17.15 6.60 -20.74
N GLY A 503 -16.19 6.88 -21.63
CA GLY A 503 -15.71 8.22 -21.89
C GLY A 503 -16.65 9.05 -22.79
N ASP A 504 -16.28 10.32 -23.00
CA ASP A 504 -16.89 11.14 -24.05
C ASP A 504 -16.52 10.59 -25.44
N THR A 505 -17.41 10.81 -26.42
CA THR A 505 -17.24 10.25 -27.78
C THR A 505 -15.95 10.70 -28.43
N ALA A 506 -15.53 11.95 -28.22
CA ALA A 506 -14.29 12.47 -28.80
C ALA A 506 -13.05 11.74 -28.26
N SER A 507 -13.10 11.23 -27.01
CA SER A 507 -11.97 10.53 -26.40
C SER A 507 -11.69 9.17 -27.01
N TYR A 508 -12.68 8.50 -27.64
CA TYR A 508 -12.51 7.14 -28.19
C TYR A 508 -12.85 7.00 -29.68
N SER A 509 -13.31 8.06 -30.35
CA SER A 509 -13.57 8.02 -31.79
C SER A 509 -12.28 7.81 -32.57
N GLY A 510 -12.28 6.85 -33.55
CA GLY A 510 -11.10 6.54 -34.34
C GLY A 510 -9.92 6.08 -33.50
N GLU A 511 -8.78 6.79 -33.58
CA GLU A 511 -7.59 6.54 -32.76
C GLU A 511 -7.80 6.90 -31.27
N GLY A 512 -8.79 7.73 -30.97
CA GLY A 512 -9.03 8.25 -29.63
C GLY A 512 -8.07 9.38 -29.24
N ALA A 513 -8.21 9.83 -27.97
CA ALA A 513 -7.32 10.84 -27.40
C ALA A 513 -5.88 10.30 -27.36
N ASN A 514 -4.93 11.09 -27.89
CA ASN A 514 -3.52 10.68 -27.89
C ASN A 514 -3.00 10.62 -26.46
N SER A 515 -2.28 9.57 -26.13
CA SER A 515 -1.80 9.15 -24.83
C SER A 515 -2.75 8.20 -24.08
N PHE A 516 -4.05 8.51 -23.97
CA PHE A 516 -5.01 7.66 -23.27
C PHE A 516 -6.38 7.72 -23.96
N PRO A 517 -6.68 6.77 -24.86
CA PRO A 517 -8.00 6.68 -25.50
C PRO A 517 -9.08 6.36 -24.48
N GLY A 518 -10.26 6.92 -24.70
CA GLY A 518 -11.40 6.72 -23.82
C GLY A 518 -12.01 5.33 -23.89
N ILE A 519 -12.70 4.95 -22.83
CA ILE A 519 -13.49 3.72 -22.75
C ILE A 519 -14.71 3.87 -23.65
N ARG A 520 -14.87 2.96 -24.59
CA ARG A 520 -15.98 2.95 -25.54
C ARG A 520 -17.29 2.61 -24.83
N LYS A 521 -18.40 3.14 -25.33
CA LYS A 521 -19.73 2.92 -24.76
C LYS A 521 -20.10 1.43 -24.69
N GLU A 522 -19.71 0.64 -25.70
CA GLU A 522 -19.97 -0.82 -25.75
C GLU A 522 -19.17 -1.63 -24.73
N ASN A 523 -18.12 -1.05 -24.13
CA ASN A 523 -17.35 -1.66 -23.05
C ASN A 523 -17.85 -1.23 -21.66
N ALA A 524 -18.73 -0.23 -21.57
CA ALA A 524 -19.32 0.20 -20.31
C ALA A 524 -20.29 -0.87 -19.79
N THR A 525 -20.19 -1.19 -18.50
CA THR A 525 -21.01 -2.22 -17.87
C THR A 525 -21.06 -2.05 -16.37
N ILE A 526 -22.09 -2.63 -15.76
CA ILE A 526 -22.25 -2.74 -14.30
C ILE A 526 -22.50 -4.21 -13.99
N ASN A 527 -21.65 -4.79 -13.15
CA ASN A 527 -21.75 -6.20 -12.79
C ASN A 527 -21.63 -6.37 -11.28
N SER A 528 -22.46 -7.25 -10.74
CA SER A 528 -22.50 -7.55 -9.31
C SER A 528 -22.38 -9.04 -9.07
N ARG A 529 -21.84 -9.39 -7.89
CA ARG A 529 -21.91 -10.75 -7.35
C ARG A 529 -22.19 -10.68 -5.86
N TYR A 530 -22.68 -11.78 -5.33
CA TYR A 530 -22.82 -11.99 -3.88
C TYR A 530 -22.13 -13.28 -3.46
N ASN A 531 -21.69 -13.32 -2.20
CA ASN A 531 -21.24 -14.54 -1.55
C ASN A 531 -21.79 -14.61 -0.12
N ILE A 532 -21.90 -15.84 0.34
CA ILE A 532 -22.21 -16.20 1.72
C ILE A 532 -21.12 -17.09 2.25
N GLY A 533 -20.61 -16.81 3.44
CA GLY A 533 -19.55 -17.58 4.09
C GLY A 533 -19.90 -17.87 5.55
N ALA A 534 -19.49 -19.04 6.03
CA ALA A 534 -19.56 -19.39 7.44
C ALA A 534 -18.25 -20.02 7.88
N TYR A 535 -17.85 -19.78 9.14
CA TYR A 535 -16.63 -20.34 9.72
C TYR A 535 -16.86 -20.88 11.13
N LEU A 536 -16.01 -21.82 11.52
CA LEU A 536 -15.86 -22.34 12.88
C LEU A 536 -14.38 -22.30 13.27
N ASP A 537 -14.08 -21.72 14.43
CA ASP A 537 -12.73 -21.61 15.00
C ASP A 537 -12.74 -22.23 16.41
N ALA A 538 -11.77 -23.03 16.72
CA ALA A 538 -11.58 -23.60 18.05
C ALA A 538 -10.13 -23.44 18.49
N SER A 539 -9.92 -23.00 19.71
CA SER A 539 -8.61 -22.78 20.31
C SER A 539 -8.52 -23.50 21.66
N TRP A 540 -7.55 -24.37 21.80
CA TRP A 540 -7.36 -25.23 22.97
C TRP A 540 -5.95 -25.05 23.56
N ASP A 541 -5.85 -24.43 24.72
CA ASP A 541 -4.66 -24.43 25.57
C ASP A 541 -4.59 -25.77 26.31
N ILE A 542 -4.04 -26.82 25.65
CA ILE A 542 -3.95 -28.18 26.21
C ILE A 542 -3.25 -28.15 27.57
N ASN A 543 -2.26 -27.29 27.69
CA ASN A 543 -1.63 -26.92 28.95
C ASN A 543 -0.99 -25.52 28.83
N LYS A 544 -0.35 -25.00 29.89
CA LYS A 544 0.27 -23.65 29.91
C LYS A 544 1.30 -23.47 28.82
N ASN A 545 1.87 -24.51 28.28
CA ASN A 545 2.93 -24.46 27.26
C ASN A 545 2.42 -24.72 25.85
N PHE A 546 1.41 -25.56 25.66
CA PHE A 546 0.96 -26.04 24.35
C PHE A 546 -0.44 -25.54 24.00
N LEU A 547 -0.51 -24.84 22.89
CA LEU A 547 -1.74 -24.35 22.26
C LEU A 547 -1.95 -25.03 20.91
N LEU A 548 -3.18 -25.43 20.63
CA LEU A 548 -3.65 -25.88 19.33
C LEU A 548 -4.85 -25.01 18.92
N ASN A 549 -4.86 -24.53 17.66
CA ASN A 549 -5.99 -23.82 17.07
C ASN A 549 -6.35 -24.44 15.74
N GLY A 550 -7.66 -24.59 15.48
CA GLY A 550 -8.20 -25.11 14.24
C GLY A 550 -9.33 -24.22 13.73
N THR A 551 -9.35 -23.93 12.44
CA THR A 551 -10.38 -23.13 11.79
C THR A 551 -10.81 -23.80 10.50
N ILE A 552 -12.12 -23.85 10.23
CA ILE A 552 -12.68 -24.25 8.94
C ILE A 552 -13.62 -23.16 8.44
N ARG A 553 -13.69 -22.99 7.11
CA ARG A 553 -14.58 -22.03 6.46
C ARG A 553 -15.13 -22.59 5.16
N GLN A 554 -16.42 -22.37 4.92
CA GLN A 554 -17.11 -22.64 3.67
C GLN A 554 -17.67 -21.33 3.14
N GLU A 555 -17.45 -21.04 1.85
CA GLU A 555 -18.08 -19.91 1.13
C GLU A 555 -18.76 -20.39 -0.14
N LYS A 556 -19.85 -19.74 -0.50
CA LYS A 556 -20.59 -19.93 -1.76
C LYS A 556 -20.71 -18.59 -2.48
N TYR A 557 -20.23 -18.56 -3.70
CA TYR A 557 -20.27 -17.40 -4.60
C TYR A 557 -21.31 -17.63 -5.71
N SER A 558 -21.93 -16.53 -6.16
CA SER A 558 -22.97 -16.58 -7.20
C SER A 558 -22.41 -16.87 -8.60
N ASP A 559 -21.11 -16.67 -8.84
CA ASP A 559 -20.49 -16.76 -10.15
C ASP A 559 -19.64 -18.03 -10.37
N PHE A 560 -18.96 -18.57 -9.35
CA PHE A 560 -18.11 -19.75 -9.51
C PHE A 560 -18.39 -20.89 -8.53
N GLY A 561 -19.37 -20.73 -7.59
CA GLY A 561 -19.79 -21.79 -6.67
C GLY A 561 -19.02 -21.81 -5.36
N ASN A 562 -18.57 -22.99 -4.90
CA ASN A 562 -18.12 -23.22 -3.54
C ASN A 562 -16.59 -23.14 -3.37
N ALA A 563 -16.17 -22.62 -2.20
CA ALA A 563 -14.79 -22.65 -1.72
C ALA A 563 -14.77 -23.15 -0.26
N PHE A 564 -14.03 -24.23 0.00
CA PHE A 564 -13.76 -24.76 1.34
C PHE A 564 -12.30 -24.61 1.68
N VAL A 565 -12.00 -24.09 2.87
CA VAL A 565 -10.64 -23.89 3.38
C VAL A 565 -10.55 -24.23 4.85
N TRP A 566 -9.36 -24.61 5.29
CA TRP A 566 -9.07 -24.97 6.67
C TRP A 566 -7.70 -24.44 7.09
N LYS A 567 -7.49 -24.30 8.39
CA LYS A 567 -6.22 -23.97 9.01
C LYS A 567 -6.06 -24.70 10.33
N VAL A 568 -4.85 -25.20 10.57
CA VAL A 568 -4.39 -25.70 11.88
C VAL A 568 -3.12 -24.95 12.25
N SER A 569 -3.04 -24.47 13.48
CA SER A 569 -1.84 -23.82 14.00
C SER A 569 -1.56 -24.23 15.43
N SER A 570 -0.30 -24.26 15.81
CA SER A 570 0.14 -24.66 17.13
C SER A 570 1.28 -23.80 17.65
N ARG A 571 1.41 -23.75 18.97
CA ARG A 571 2.50 -23.08 19.67
C ARG A 571 2.92 -23.92 20.87
N TYR A 572 4.23 -24.08 21.04
CA TYR A 572 4.83 -24.72 22.19
C TYR A 572 5.85 -23.80 22.87
N LYS A 573 5.72 -23.57 24.16
CA LYS A 573 6.60 -22.75 24.98
C LYS A 573 7.57 -23.64 25.78
N ILE A 574 8.84 -23.24 25.82
CA ILE A 574 9.91 -23.93 26.53
C ILE A 574 10.53 -22.93 27.50
N ALA A 575 10.80 -23.37 28.73
CA ALA A 575 11.38 -22.54 29.80
C ALA A 575 10.57 -21.25 30.04
N GLY A 576 9.25 -21.39 30.19
CA GLY A 576 8.31 -20.27 30.22
C GLY A 576 8.13 -19.71 28.82
N ASP A 577 8.32 -18.40 28.65
CA ASP A 577 8.21 -17.71 27.35
C ASP A 577 9.58 -17.45 26.68
N LYS A 578 10.67 -18.03 27.20
CA LYS A 578 12.03 -17.77 26.69
C LYS A 578 12.23 -18.34 25.30
N LEU A 579 11.67 -19.51 25.03
CA LEU A 579 11.71 -20.13 23.69
C LEU A 579 10.30 -20.57 23.31
N VAL A 580 9.88 -20.15 22.12
CA VAL A 580 8.56 -20.46 21.56
C VAL A 580 8.75 -21.09 20.19
N ILE A 581 8.18 -22.26 19.99
CA ILE A 581 8.09 -22.92 18.70
C ILE A 581 6.64 -22.77 18.23
N ARG A 582 6.45 -22.38 16.97
CA ARG A 582 5.12 -22.23 16.37
C ARG A 582 5.08 -22.81 14.96
N GLY A 583 3.92 -23.25 14.54
CA GLY A 583 3.73 -23.77 13.20
C GLY A 583 2.29 -23.68 12.76
N SER A 584 2.08 -23.56 11.46
CA SER A 584 0.76 -23.60 10.84
C SER A 584 0.78 -24.32 9.50
N ALA A 585 -0.37 -24.95 9.19
CA ALA A 585 -0.68 -25.48 7.88
C ALA A 585 -2.09 -25.02 7.51
N SER A 586 -2.28 -24.51 6.30
CA SER A 586 -3.60 -24.01 5.88
C SER A 586 -3.78 -24.12 4.37
N THR A 587 -5.04 -24.18 3.96
CA THR A 587 -5.45 -23.90 2.59
C THR A 587 -6.00 -22.49 2.48
N GLY A 588 -5.84 -21.86 1.33
CA GLY A 588 -6.39 -20.55 1.03
C GLY A 588 -7.03 -20.52 -0.35
N PHE A 589 -7.82 -19.50 -0.59
CA PHE A 589 -8.37 -19.25 -1.91
C PHE A 589 -8.49 -17.74 -2.18
N ARG A 590 -8.53 -17.38 -3.47
CA ARG A 590 -8.86 -16.04 -3.92
C ARG A 590 -9.88 -16.13 -5.05
N ALA A 591 -11.00 -15.46 -4.87
CA ALA A 591 -11.99 -15.30 -5.93
C ALA A 591 -11.40 -14.44 -7.06
N PRO A 592 -11.65 -14.74 -8.35
CA PRO A 592 -11.37 -13.79 -9.42
C PRO A 592 -12.07 -12.47 -9.09
N THR A 593 -11.40 -11.35 -9.20
CA THR A 593 -12.06 -10.06 -8.96
C THR A 593 -13.03 -9.73 -10.09
N LEU A 594 -14.09 -8.94 -9.82
CA LEU A 594 -14.98 -8.46 -10.88
C LEU A 594 -14.23 -7.66 -11.93
N HIS A 595 -13.14 -6.98 -11.52
CA HIS A 595 -12.21 -6.30 -12.43
C HIS A 595 -11.61 -7.26 -13.47
N GLN A 596 -11.09 -8.42 -13.02
CA GLN A 596 -10.49 -9.44 -13.91
C GLN A 596 -11.53 -10.13 -14.81
N ILE A 597 -12.76 -10.30 -14.31
CA ILE A 597 -13.83 -10.98 -15.05
C ILE A 597 -14.41 -10.10 -16.14
N TYR A 598 -14.59 -8.79 -15.91
CA TYR A 598 -15.41 -7.93 -16.74
C TYR A 598 -14.66 -6.83 -17.47
N THR A 599 -13.41 -6.51 -17.09
CA THR A 599 -12.68 -5.45 -17.79
C THR A 599 -12.45 -5.81 -19.24
N GLN A 600 -12.87 -4.92 -20.13
CA GLN A 600 -12.67 -4.94 -21.55
C GLN A 600 -12.38 -3.54 -22.04
N SER A 601 -11.29 -3.35 -22.78
CA SER A 601 -10.91 -2.06 -23.33
C SER A 601 -9.91 -2.19 -24.47
N THR A 602 -9.89 -1.21 -25.35
CA THR A 602 -8.80 -1.03 -26.33
C THR A 602 -7.94 0.13 -25.90
N GLN A 603 -6.64 -0.04 -25.98
CA GLN A 603 -5.64 0.97 -25.65
C GLN A 603 -4.69 1.18 -26.82
N SER A 604 -4.22 2.42 -26.99
CA SER A 604 -3.08 2.70 -27.85
C SER A 604 -1.81 2.31 -27.10
N SER A 605 -0.98 1.48 -27.72
CA SER A 605 0.36 1.14 -27.22
C SER A 605 1.40 1.45 -28.28
N PHE A 606 2.59 1.80 -27.83
CA PHE A 606 3.72 2.06 -28.71
C PHE A 606 4.52 0.77 -28.83
N VAL A 607 4.46 0.16 -29.99
CA VAL A 607 5.14 -1.10 -30.26
C VAL A 607 5.95 -0.96 -31.55
N GLY A 608 7.24 -1.19 -31.49
CA GLY A 608 8.14 -1.15 -32.65
C GLY A 608 8.16 0.17 -33.42
N GLY A 609 8.09 1.32 -32.71
CA GLY A 609 8.14 2.65 -33.30
C GLY A 609 6.80 3.17 -33.85
N SER A 610 5.71 2.41 -33.73
CA SER A 610 4.37 2.82 -34.18
C SER A 610 3.30 2.64 -33.10
N ILE A 611 2.24 3.45 -33.16
CA ILE A 611 1.07 3.30 -32.30
C ILE A 611 0.25 2.12 -32.84
N ALA A 612 0.04 1.11 -32.01
CA ALA A 612 -0.84 -0.02 -32.28
C ALA A 612 -2.04 -0.02 -31.33
N LEU A 613 -3.20 -0.46 -31.81
CA LEU A 613 -4.33 -0.76 -30.94
C LEU A 613 -4.14 -2.14 -30.31
N SER A 614 -4.20 -2.19 -28.99
CA SER A 614 -4.21 -3.42 -28.21
C SER A 614 -5.59 -3.58 -27.57
N GLY A 615 -6.16 -4.78 -27.67
CA GLY A 615 -7.45 -5.10 -27.08
C GLY A 615 -7.29 -5.96 -25.81
N LEU A 616 -7.87 -5.51 -24.69
CA LEU A 616 -8.14 -6.34 -23.52
C LEU A 616 -9.56 -6.90 -23.66
N PHE A 617 -9.67 -8.21 -23.74
CA PHE A 617 -10.95 -8.91 -23.83
C PHE A 617 -11.25 -9.64 -22.53
N ASN A 618 -12.46 -9.52 -22.05
CA ASN A 618 -12.91 -10.31 -20.91
C ASN A 618 -13.18 -11.77 -21.29
N ASN A 619 -13.14 -12.68 -20.32
CA ASN A 619 -13.31 -14.13 -20.54
C ASN A 619 -14.72 -14.55 -20.98
N ARG A 620 -15.68 -13.63 -21.01
CA ARG A 620 -17.07 -13.84 -21.48
C ARG A 620 -17.28 -13.38 -22.92
N SER A 621 -16.24 -12.82 -23.53
CA SER A 621 -16.29 -12.34 -24.92
C SER A 621 -16.27 -13.48 -25.93
N LYS A 622 -16.85 -13.24 -27.12
CA LYS A 622 -16.78 -14.19 -28.24
C LYS A 622 -15.34 -14.49 -28.66
N GLN A 623 -14.45 -13.52 -28.57
CA GLN A 623 -13.04 -13.65 -28.88
C GLN A 623 -12.34 -14.60 -27.91
N ALA A 624 -12.61 -14.49 -26.63
CA ALA A 624 -12.06 -15.40 -25.62
C ALA A 624 -12.51 -16.84 -25.86
N PHE A 625 -13.81 -17.05 -26.13
CA PHE A 625 -14.32 -18.40 -26.47
C PHE A 625 -13.68 -18.97 -27.76
N ALA A 626 -13.54 -18.16 -28.79
CA ALA A 626 -12.92 -18.59 -30.06
C ALA A 626 -11.45 -18.98 -29.90
N LEU A 627 -10.74 -18.37 -28.93
CA LEU A 627 -9.36 -18.74 -28.57
C LEU A 627 -9.26 -19.93 -27.60
N GLY A 628 -10.39 -20.50 -27.15
CA GLY A 628 -10.41 -21.57 -26.16
C GLY A 628 -10.07 -21.14 -24.75
N ILE A 629 -10.25 -19.85 -24.41
CA ILE A 629 -9.97 -19.31 -23.06
C ILE A 629 -11.15 -19.64 -22.14
N PRO A 630 -10.91 -20.36 -21.02
CA PRO A 630 -12.00 -20.74 -20.12
C PRO A 630 -12.45 -19.55 -19.25
N LEU A 631 -13.62 -19.68 -18.63
CA LEU A 631 -14.05 -18.78 -17.58
C LEU A 631 -13.08 -18.87 -16.39
N LEU A 632 -12.89 -17.74 -15.70
CA LEU A 632 -12.01 -17.69 -14.53
C LEU A 632 -12.60 -18.51 -13.38
N LYS A 633 -11.74 -19.23 -12.68
CA LYS A 633 -12.01 -19.98 -11.46
C LYS A 633 -11.16 -19.47 -10.30
N PRO A 634 -11.51 -19.80 -9.04
CA PRO A 634 -10.72 -19.36 -7.89
C PRO A 634 -9.29 -19.88 -7.92
N GLU A 635 -8.33 -19.03 -7.54
CA GLU A 635 -7.01 -19.49 -7.16
C GLU A 635 -7.09 -20.27 -5.85
N ARG A 636 -6.26 -21.29 -5.68
CA ARG A 636 -6.15 -22.11 -4.48
C ARG A 636 -4.72 -22.09 -3.96
N SER A 637 -4.54 -22.02 -2.64
CA SER A 637 -3.19 -22.08 -2.07
C SER A 637 -3.07 -23.13 -0.98
N ASN A 638 -1.84 -23.65 -0.83
CA ASN A 638 -1.38 -24.40 0.33
C ASN A 638 -0.28 -23.57 1.01
N ASN A 639 -0.45 -23.29 2.30
CA ASN A 639 0.44 -22.45 3.07
C ASN A 639 0.98 -23.22 4.26
N TYR A 640 2.30 -23.16 4.48
CA TYR A 640 3.01 -23.77 5.60
C TYR A 640 3.92 -22.72 6.24
N THR A 641 3.87 -22.60 7.57
CA THR A 641 4.76 -21.71 8.32
C THR A 641 5.32 -22.46 9.53
N VAL A 642 6.62 -22.30 9.77
CA VAL A 642 7.30 -22.80 10.99
C VAL A 642 8.15 -21.66 11.54
N GLY A 643 8.00 -21.36 12.83
CA GLY A 643 8.67 -20.24 13.45
C GLY A 643 9.27 -20.55 14.82
N LEU A 644 10.33 -19.81 15.14
CA LEU A 644 11.00 -19.80 16.43
C LEU A 644 10.96 -18.38 17.00
N GLY A 645 10.58 -18.25 18.27
CA GLY A 645 10.72 -17.03 19.05
C GLY A 645 11.68 -17.27 20.22
N PHE A 646 12.64 -16.38 20.42
CA PHE A 646 13.61 -16.45 21.52
C PHE A 646 13.65 -15.13 22.28
N ASN A 647 13.29 -15.17 23.56
CA ASN A 647 13.18 -14.03 24.46
C ASN A 647 14.07 -14.26 25.68
N PRO A 648 15.41 -14.12 25.57
CA PRO A 648 16.32 -14.40 26.67
C PRO A 648 16.13 -13.46 27.86
N THR A 649 15.76 -12.20 27.58
CA THR A 649 15.44 -11.18 28.57
C THR A 649 14.19 -10.42 28.18
N SER A 650 13.63 -9.59 29.07
CA SER A 650 12.49 -8.71 28.78
C SER A 650 12.77 -7.66 27.70
N ASN A 651 14.05 -7.32 27.49
CA ASN A 651 14.49 -6.26 26.59
C ASN A 651 14.97 -6.79 25.23
N LEU A 652 15.29 -8.08 25.12
CA LEU A 652 15.81 -8.70 23.91
C LEU A 652 14.87 -9.78 23.40
N SER A 653 14.44 -9.63 22.16
CA SER A 653 13.60 -10.60 21.45
C SER A 653 14.17 -10.89 20.06
N PHE A 654 13.99 -12.13 19.64
CA PHE A 654 14.36 -12.62 18.33
C PHE A 654 13.28 -13.55 17.80
N THR A 655 12.88 -13.40 16.54
CA THR A 655 12.00 -14.35 15.83
C THR A 655 12.58 -14.71 14.49
N LEU A 656 12.35 -15.97 14.08
CA LEU A 656 12.69 -16.49 12.77
C LEU A 656 11.55 -17.36 12.28
N ASP A 657 10.96 -17.02 11.15
CA ASP A 657 9.83 -17.73 10.54
C ASP A 657 10.17 -18.17 9.12
N TYR A 658 10.08 -19.45 8.84
CA TYR A 658 10.08 -20.01 7.49
C TYR A 658 8.64 -20.07 6.98
N TYR A 659 8.44 -19.73 5.69
CA TYR A 659 7.16 -19.85 5.02
C TYR A 659 7.30 -20.54 3.66
N SER A 660 6.24 -21.26 3.26
CA SER A 660 6.08 -21.85 1.93
C SER A 660 4.63 -21.68 1.48
N ILE A 661 4.43 -21.04 0.33
CA ILE A 661 3.13 -20.73 -0.25
C ILE A 661 3.12 -21.24 -1.69
N ILE A 662 2.23 -22.19 -1.98
CA ILE A 662 2.03 -22.74 -3.32
C ILE A 662 0.64 -22.29 -3.78
N ILE A 663 0.55 -21.60 -4.93
CA ILE A 663 -0.70 -21.11 -5.49
C ILE A 663 -0.95 -21.83 -6.80
N LYS A 664 -2.01 -22.63 -6.84
CA LYS A 664 -2.54 -23.29 -8.03
C LYS A 664 -3.58 -22.42 -8.74
N ASP A 665 -3.72 -22.61 -10.04
CA ASP A 665 -4.68 -21.86 -10.85
C ASP A 665 -4.52 -20.35 -10.72
N ARG A 666 -3.28 -19.87 -10.55
CA ARG A 666 -3.00 -18.43 -10.39
C ARG A 666 -3.44 -17.69 -11.65
N ILE A 667 -4.25 -16.64 -11.45
CA ILE A 667 -4.75 -15.78 -12.52
C ILE A 667 -3.63 -14.83 -12.93
N VAL A 668 -3.35 -14.80 -14.22
CA VAL A 668 -2.40 -13.88 -14.84
C VAL A 668 -3.07 -13.06 -15.93
N TYR A 669 -2.63 -11.83 -16.09
CA TYR A 669 -2.92 -11.00 -17.25
C TYR A 669 -1.89 -11.36 -18.33
N SER A 670 -2.35 -11.88 -19.47
CA SER A 670 -1.50 -12.45 -20.51
C SER A 670 -0.49 -11.45 -21.07
N SER A 671 0.56 -11.95 -21.68
CA SER A 671 1.38 -11.18 -22.61
C SER A 671 0.52 -10.68 -23.77
N SER A 672 1.03 -9.71 -24.54
CA SER A 672 0.42 -9.32 -25.80
C SER A 672 0.47 -10.48 -26.78
N ILE A 673 -0.69 -10.93 -27.24
CA ILE A 673 -0.84 -12.04 -28.18
C ILE A 673 -1.05 -11.46 -29.57
N SER A 674 -0.19 -11.84 -30.50
CA SER A 674 -0.26 -11.44 -31.92
C SER A 674 -0.09 -12.68 -32.81
N SER A 675 -0.40 -12.58 -34.10
CA SER A 675 -0.14 -13.60 -35.11
C SER A 675 0.58 -13.00 -36.30
N ASN A 676 1.62 -13.68 -36.75
CA ASN A 676 2.32 -13.35 -37.99
C ASN A 676 1.65 -13.98 -39.22
N ASP A 677 0.72 -14.95 -39.02
CA ASP A 677 -0.07 -15.58 -40.06
C ASP A 677 -1.54 -15.13 -39.98
N PRO A 678 -2.00 -14.26 -40.90
CA PRO A 678 -3.39 -13.82 -40.97
C PRO A 678 -4.39 -14.95 -41.28
N SER A 679 -3.94 -16.08 -41.87
CA SER A 679 -4.79 -17.21 -42.16
C SER A 679 -5.03 -18.16 -40.99
N SER A 680 -4.19 -18.09 -39.97
CA SER A 680 -4.33 -18.88 -38.73
C SER A 680 -5.61 -18.54 -37.97
N THR A 681 -6.06 -19.41 -37.08
CA THR A 681 -7.21 -19.15 -36.21
C THR A 681 -7.01 -17.87 -35.40
N LEU A 682 -5.82 -17.70 -34.85
CA LEU A 682 -5.46 -16.48 -34.09
C LEU A 682 -5.49 -15.24 -35.01
N GLY A 683 -4.88 -15.31 -36.19
CA GLY A 683 -4.87 -14.20 -37.17
C GLY A 683 -6.28 -13.74 -37.56
N LYS A 684 -7.18 -14.70 -37.83
CA LYS A 684 -8.60 -14.42 -38.14
C LYS A 684 -9.33 -13.74 -36.96
N ILE A 685 -9.10 -14.20 -35.72
CA ILE A 685 -9.74 -13.61 -34.56
C ILE A 685 -9.28 -12.17 -34.37
N LEU A 686 -7.99 -11.89 -34.50
CA LEU A 686 -7.43 -10.55 -34.42
C LEU A 686 -8.00 -9.62 -35.49
N ALA A 687 -8.06 -10.09 -36.73
CA ALA A 687 -8.63 -9.32 -37.85
C ALA A 687 -10.11 -8.98 -37.61
N ASN A 688 -10.92 -9.96 -37.18
CA ASN A 688 -12.34 -9.77 -36.89
C ASN A 688 -12.57 -8.79 -35.70
N ALA A 689 -11.65 -8.75 -34.75
CA ALA A 689 -11.70 -7.82 -33.61
C ALA A 689 -11.17 -6.40 -33.94
N GLY A 690 -10.56 -6.20 -35.11
CA GLY A 690 -9.95 -4.92 -35.52
C GLY A 690 -8.74 -4.53 -34.67
N VAL A 691 -8.02 -5.50 -34.10
CA VAL A 691 -6.86 -5.28 -33.22
C VAL A 691 -5.63 -6.02 -33.75
N LYS A 692 -4.45 -5.50 -33.48
CA LYS A 692 -3.19 -6.17 -33.82
C LYS A 692 -2.79 -7.17 -32.74
N THR A 693 -3.11 -6.86 -31.49
CA THR A 693 -2.76 -7.71 -30.34
C THR A 693 -3.96 -7.84 -29.40
N ILE A 694 -4.04 -8.98 -28.73
CA ILE A 694 -5.04 -9.20 -27.68
C ILE A 694 -4.38 -9.63 -26.38
N GLN A 695 -5.05 -9.27 -25.31
CA GLN A 695 -4.70 -9.67 -23.95
C GLN A 695 -5.96 -10.09 -23.20
N PHE A 696 -5.83 -10.95 -22.21
CA PHE A 696 -6.95 -11.46 -21.42
C PHE A 696 -6.44 -12.00 -20.09
N PHE A 697 -7.36 -12.31 -19.19
CA PHE A 697 -7.07 -12.98 -17.93
C PHE A 697 -7.26 -14.48 -18.07
N ILE A 698 -6.39 -15.27 -17.44
CA ILE A 698 -6.49 -16.73 -17.46
C ILE A 698 -5.90 -17.34 -16.18
N ASN A 699 -6.49 -18.45 -15.70
CA ASN A 699 -5.87 -19.31 -14.70
C ASN A 699 -4.75 -20.12 -15.36
N GLY A 700 -3.62 -19.50 -15.57
CA GLY A 700 -2.59 -19.98 -16.51
C GLY A 700 -1.37 -20.62 -15.87
N ILE A 701 -1.14 -20.48 -14.54
CA ILE A 701 0.10 -20.91 -13.90
C ILE A 701 -0.09 -21.45 -12.49
N GLU A 702 0.89 -22.23 -12.04
CA GLU A 702 1.13 -22.52 -10.64
C GLU A 702 2.39 -21.78 -10.17
N THR A 703 2.39 -21.22 -8.96
CA THR A 703 3.56 -20.54 -8.40
C THR A 703 3.91 -21.05 -7.02
N LYS A 704 5.22 -21.03 -6.70
CA LYS A 704 5.75 -21.40 -5.39
C LYS A 704 6.62 -20.27 -4.86
N THR A 705 6.27 -19.78 -3.67
CA THR A 705 7.01 -18.72 -2.97
C THR A 705 7.45 -19.24 -1.61
N GLN A 706 8.75 -19.24 -1.32
CA GLN A 706 9.33 -19.70 -0.06
C GLN A 706 10.34 -18.68 0.46
N GLY A 707 10.43 -18.54 1.77
CA GLY A 707 11.40 -17.62 2.35
C GLY A 707 11.49 -17.68 3.86
N LEU A 708 12.33 -16.79 4.38
CA LEU A 708 12.59 -16.59 5.79
C LEU A 708 12.29 -15.13 6.17
N ASP A 709 11.56 -14.94 7.26
CA ASP A 709 11.42 -13.66 7.92
C ASP A 709 12.13 -13.71 9.27
N PHE A 710 12.94 -12.70 9.60
CA PHE A 710 13.52 -12.57 10.93
C PHE A 710 13.29 -11.18 11.50
N VAL A 711 13.14 -11.10 12.82
CA VAL A 711 13.05 -9.84 13.57
C VAL A 711 13.84 -9.98 14.86
N ALA A 712 14.70 -9.00 15.14
CA ALA A 712 15.42 -8.87 16.39
C ALA A 712 15.22 -7.47 16.97
N ASN A 713 14.84 -7.38 18.24
CA ASN A 713 14.67 -6.11 18.93
C ASN A 713 15.44 -6.13 20.25
N TYR A 714 16.23 -5.09 20.50
CA TYR A 714 16.85 -4.82 21.77
C TYR A 714 16.43 -3.44 22.26
N LYS A 715 15.61 -3.37 23.30
CA LYS A 715 14.97 -2.16 23.79
C LYS A 715 15.59 -1.66 25.09
N ASN A 716 15.48 -0.35 25.35
CA ASN A 716 15.83 0.29 26.63
C ASN A 716 17.29 0.08 27.05
N ILE A 717 18.24 0.13 26.11
CA ILE A 717 19.68 0.11 26.39
C ILE A 717 20.06 1.47 26.99
N ASN A 718 20.60 1.49 28.20
CA ASN A 718 21.07 2.74 28.82
C ASN A 718 22.40 3.16 28.17
N ILE A 719 22.45 4.34 27.53
CA ILE A 719 23.65 4.94 26.95
C ILE A 719 23.79 6.36 27.52
N GLY A 720 24.74 6.55 28.42
CA GLY A 720 24.90 7.80 29.15
C GLY A 720 23.62 8.17 29.93
N LYS A 721 23.07 9.36 29.66
CA LYS A 721 21.81 9.83 30.26
C LYS A 721 20.57 9.51 29.42
N GLY A 722 20.74 8.81 28.30
CA GLY A 722 19.67 8.47 27.37
C GLY A 722 19.37 6.98 27.29
N LYS A 723 18.32 6.65 26.57
CA LYS A 723 17.92 5.26 26.27
C LYS A 723 17.96 5.02 24.77
N MET A 724 18.54 3.90 24.37
CA MET A 724 18.59 3.46 22.97
C MET A 724 17.77 2.19 22.78
N SER A 725 17.13 2.07 21.65
CA SER A 725 16.53 0.82 21.17
C SER A 725 17.05 0.52 19.79
N VAL A 726 17.37 -0.74 19.52
CA VAL A 726 17.86 -1.20 18.22
C VAL A 726 16.92 -2.27 17.69
N ASN A 727 16.57 -2.17 16.42
CA ASN A 727 15.78 -3.16 15.73
C ASN A 727 16.51 -3.61 14.45
N LEU A 728 16.38 -4.88 14.13
CA LEU A 728 16.85 -5.46 12.88
C LEU A 728 15.77 -6.44 12.39
N ALA A 729 15.29 -6.23 11.18
CA ALA A 729 14.31 -7.12 10.59
C ALA A 729 14.67 -7.41 9.13
N GLY A 730 14.38 -8.61 8.65
CA GLY A 730 14.68 -8.97 7.28
C GLY A 730 13.74 -10.03 6.72
N ASN A 731 13.61 -9.98 5.39
CA ASN A 731 12.97 -11.02 4.59
C ASN A 731 14.00 -11.53 3.57
N TYR A 732 14.09 -12.85 3.42
CA TYR A 732 14.90 -13.51 2.40
C TYR A 732 14.03 -14.50 1.63
N THR A 733 13.84 -14.25 0.34
CA THR A 733 13.10 -15.13 -0.58
C THR A 733 14.03 -16.26 -1.05
N ILE A 734 13.75 -17.48 -0.63
CA ILE A 734 14.48 -18.69 -1.05
C ILE A 734 14.09 -19.03 -2.49
N ALA A 735 12.79 -19.13 -2.75
CA ALA A 735 12.21 -19.40 -4.05
C ALA A 735 11.02 -18.47 -4.33
N ASN A 736 10.92 -17.98 -5.56
CA ASN A 736 9.74 -17.32 -6.12
C ASN A 736 9.71 -17.72 -7.60
N GLU A 737 9.00 -18.79 -7.90
CA GLU A 737 9.09 -19.49 -9.18
C GLU A 737 7.72 -19.92 -9.71
N ILE A 738 7.64 -20.09 -11.02
CA ILE A 738 6.52 -20.72 -11.72
C ILE A 738 6.79 -22.22 -11.77
N VAL A 739 5.83 -23.01 -11.31
CA VAL A 739 5.92 -24.48 -11.29
C VAL A 739 5.33 -25.04 -12.58
N GLY A 740 6.13 -25.81 -13.32
CA GLY A 740 5.72 -26.40 -14.60
C GLY A 740 5.66 -25.36 -15.75
N SER A 741 4.91 -25.68 -16.77
CA SER A 741 4.72 -24.84 -17.96
C SER A 741 3.39 -24.07 -17.88
N PRO A 742 3.31 -22.87 -18.46
CA PRO A 742 2.03 -22.18 -18.62
C PRO A 742 1.01 -23.01 -19.42
N ASN A 743 -0.26 -22.89 -19.06
CA ASN A 743 -1.37 -23.53 -19.76
C ASN A 743 -1.78 -22.70 -20.98
N ASP A 744 -0.96 -22.69 -22.03
CA ASP A 744 -1.26 -21.98 -23.27
C ASP A 744 -2.47 -22.62 -23.98
N PRO A 745 -3.54 -21.87 -24.32
CA PRO A 745 -4.59 -22.35 -25.19
C PRO A 745 -4.05 -22.76 -26.59
N VAL A 746 -4.61 -23.81 -27.19
CA VAL A 746 -4.12 -24.40 -28.45
C VAL A 746 -4.02 -23.34 -29.55
N ALA A 747 -5.04 -22.51 -29.75
CA ALA A 747 -5.04 -21.46 -30.76
C ALA A 747 -3.91 -20.45 -30.64
N ILE A 748 -3.50 -20.15 -29.40
CA ILE A 748 -2.39 -19.21 -29.08
C ILE A 748 -1.05 -19.89 -29.38
N LYS A 749 -0.89 -21.13 -28.92
CA LYS A 749 0.33 -21.91 -29.14
C LYS A 749 0.57 -22.14 -30.63
N ASP A 750 -0.48 -22.53 -31.37
CA ASP A 750 -0.41 -22.76 -32.82
C ASP A 750 -0.15 -21.45 -33.60
N GLY A 751 -0.57 -20.31 -33.07
CA GLY A 751 -0.24 -18.97 -33.56
C GLY A 751 1.18 -18.48 -33.19
N GLY A 752 2.02 -19.31 -32.57
CA GLY A 752 3.40 -18.98 -32.20
C GLY A 752 3.52 -18.00 -31.02
N SER A 753 2.46 -17.85 -30.24
CA SER A 753 2.41 -16.96 -29.07
C SER A 753 2.29 -17.74 -27.74
N THR A 754 2.54 -17.09 -26.62
CA THR A 754 2.35 -17.66 -25.27
C THR A 754 1.68 -16.65 -24.35
N ILE A 755 0.86 -17.13 -23.42
CA ILE A 755 0.24 -16.28 -22.38
C ILE A 755 1.26 -15.67 -21.44
N LEU A 756 2.46 -16.22 -21.37
CA LEU A 756 3.47 -15.82 -20.40
C LEU A 756 4.86 -15.78 -21.07
N ASN A 757 5.18 -14.65 -21.68
CA ASN A 757 6.50 -14.43 -22.24
C ASN A 757 7.56 -14.20 -21.16
N THR A 758 8.83 -14.10 -21.54
CA THR A 758 9.96 -13.89 -20.64
C THR A 758 9.84 -12.60 -19.82
N GLN A 759 9.30 -11.52 -20.40
CA GLN A 759 9.07 -10.26 -19.70
C GLN A 759 8.10 -10.42 -18.53
N ILE A 760 6.94 -11.06 -18.74
CA ILE A 760 5.95 -11.30 -17.68
C ILE A 760 6.50 -12.27 -16.63
N LYS A 761 7.24 -13.32 -17.07
CA LYS A 761 7.91 -14.23 -16.12
C LYS A 761 8.87 -13.46 -15.20
N SER A 762 9.73 -12.61 -15.76
CA SER A 762 10.68 -11.82 -14.99
C SER A 762 9.99 -10.83 -14.04
N LEU A 763 8.87 -10.23 -14.51
CA LEU A 763 8.06 -9.34 -13.67
C LEU A 763 7.46 -10.06 -12.46
N LEU A 764 6.97 -11.29 -12.64
CA LEU A 764 6.34 -12.09 -11.58
C LEU A 764 7.35 -12.66 -10.58
N THR A 765 8.56 -13.05 -11.05
CA THR A 765 9.47 -13.87 -10.24
C THR A 765 10.75 -13.18 -9.80
N GLU A 766 11.25 -12.20 -10.56
CA GLU A 766 12.59 -11.62 -10.36
C GLU A 766 12.61 -10.09 -10.14
N SER A 767 11.52 -9.38 -10.40
CA SER A 767 11.45 -7.91 -10.32
C SER A 767 11.37 -7.36 -8.88
N ARG A 768 11.40 -8.23 -7.87
CA ARG A 768 11.43 -7.88 -6.46
C ARG A 768 12.76 -8.24 -5.82
N PRO A 769 13.20 -7.49 -4.78
CA PRO A 769 14.42 -7.84 -4.08
C PRO A 769 14.36 -9.26 -3.50
N LYS A 770 15.38 -10.07 -3.77
CA LYS A 770 15.49 -11.41 -3.19
C LYS A 770 15.62 -11.35 -1.66
N TYR A 771 16.13 -10.24 -1.14
CA TYR A 771 16.18 -9.96 0.29
C TYR A 771 16.01 -8.45 0.53
N LYS A 772 15.38 -8.12 1.64
CA LYS A 772 15.34 -6.76 2.19
C LYS A 772 15.60 -6.83 3.68
N ILE A 773 16.55 -6.02 4.17
CA ILE A 773 16.92 -5.95 5.58
C ILE A 773 16.77 -4.50 6.03
N VAL A 774 16.05 -4.30 7.12
CA VAL A 774 15.82 -3.00 7.74
C VAL A 774 16.45 -3.02 9.11
N GLY A 775 17.38 -2.11 9.37
CA GLY A 775 18.00 -1.90 10.67
C GLY A 775 17.74 -0.48 11.16
N GLY A 776 17.40 -0.31 12.43
CA GLY A 776 17.14 0.98 13.04
C GLY A 776 17.71 1.12 14.43
N ALA A 777 18.08 2.34 14.78
CA ALA A 777 18.49 2.74 16.12
C ALA A 777 17.72 4.00 16.54
N ASP A 778 16.98 3.90 17.64
CA ASP A 778 16.23 4.99 18.26
C ASP A 778 16.91 5.40 19.54
N TYR A 779 17.38 6.63 19.64
CA TYR A 779 18.04 7.18 20.82
C TYR A 779 17.23 8.36 21.38
N HIS A 780 16.86 8.28 22.64
CA HIS A 780 16.14 9.33 23.36
C HIS A 780 16.93 9.84 24.53
N ILE A 781 17.17 11.14 24.58
CA ILE A 781 17.80 11.82 25.71
C ILE A 781 17.08 13.14 25.99
N LYS A 782 16.45 13.25 27.16
CA LYS A 782 15.62 14.42 27.55
C LYS A 782 14.58 14.76 26.46
N GLN A 783 14.70 15.94 25.84
CA GLN A 783 13.80 16.45 24.80
C GLN A 783 14.20 16.00 23.37
N LEU A 784 15.39 15.43 23.22
CA LEU A 784 15.94 15.06 21.92
C LEU A 784 15.67 13.58 21.63
N SER A 785 15.18 13.31 20.43
CA SER A 785 15.08 11.97 19.85
C SER A 785 15.84 11.92 18.53
N ILE A 786 16.62 10.88 18.33
CA ILE A 786 17.36 10.62 17.09
C ILE A 786 17.00 9.21 16.63
N ASN A 787 16.51 9.10 15.42
CA ASN A 787 16.17 7.83 14.78
C ASN A 787 17.00 7.70 13.50
N LEU A 788 17.85 6.67 13.42
CA LEU A 788 18.64 6.34 12.25
C LEU A 788 18.18 4.98 11.73
N ASN A 789 17.83 4.91 10.45
CA ASN A 789 17.40 3.68 9.81
C ASN A 789 18.21 3.42 8.54
N GLY A 790 18.59 2.17 8.33
CA GLY A 790 19.17 1.68 7.10
C GLY A 790 18.31 0.58 6.50
N THR A 791 18.00 0.69 5.21
CA THR A 791 17.32 -0.35 4.45
C THR A 791 18.26 -0.88 3.36
N LEU A 792 18.67 -2.13 3.49
CA LEU A 792 19.40 -2.85 2.46
C LEU A 792 18.40 -3.52 1.52
N PHE A 793 18.37 -3.08 0.28
CA PHE A 793 17.63 -3.70 -0.81
C PHE A 793 18.54 -4.65 -1.58
N GLY A 794 18.11 -5.89 -1.73
CA GLY A 794 18.78 -6.89 -2.54
C GLY A 794 18.67 -6.62 -4.04
N LYS A 795 19.36 -7.41 -4.81
CA LYS A 795 19.35 -7.37 -6.27
C LYS A 795 17.97 -7.73 -6.82
N THR A 796 17.50 -7.02 -7.88
CA THR A 796 16.34 -7.36 -8.71
C THR A 796 16.78 -7.54 -10.15
N LYS A 797 15.95 -8.23 -10.95
CA LYS A 797 16.22 -8.48 -12.37
C LYS A 797 14.94 -8.25 -13.17
N PHE A 798 15.11 -7.80 -14.41
CA PHE A 798 14.01 -7.62 -15.35
C PHE A 798 14.47 -7.90 -16.79
N GLN A 799 13.56 -8.41 -17.62
CA GLN A 799 13.78 -8.60 -19.05
C GLN A 799 12.71 -7.83 -19.81
N ASP A 800 13.06 -6.66 -20.31
CA ASP A 800 12.14 -5.74 -20.98
C ASP A 800 12.15 -5.99 -22.48
N LEU A 801 11.28 -6.89 -22.93
CA LEU A 801 11.18 -7.22 -24.36
C LEU A 801 10.51 -6.12 -25.17
N ASP A 802 9.65 -5.31 -24.54
CA ASP A 802 8.95 -4.24 -25.26
C ASP A 802 9.90 -3.14 -25.71
N ASN A 803 10.91 -2.81 -24.89
CA ASN A 803 11.89 -1.78 -25.20
C ASN A 803 13.18 -2.36 -25.80
N GLY A 804 13.65 -3.49 -25.29
CA GLY A 804 14.93 -4.10 -25.71
C GLY A 804 14.80 -5.18 -26.78
N GLY A 805 13.57 -5.52 -27.22
CA GLY A 805 13.33 -6.49 -28.27
C GLY A 805 13.76 -7.93 -27.92
N SER A 806 13.97 -8.76 -28.93
CA SER A 806 14.32 -10.17 -28.79
C SER A 806 15.68 -10.43 -28.12
N ASP A 807 16.58 -9.44 -28.11
CA ASP A 807 17.86 -9.56 -27.42
C ASP A 807 17.68 -9.81 -25.91
N MET A 808 16.56 -9.28 -25.33
CA MET A 808 16.21 -9.47 -23.93
C MET A 808 15.78 -10.89 -23.57
N GLU A 809 15.58 -11.78 -24.53
CA GLU A 809 15.44 -13.22 -24.25
C GLU A 809 16.77 -13.81 -23.74
N ASN A 810 17.91 -13.19 -24.09
CA ASN A 810 19.26 -13.65 -23.81
C ASN A 810 20.01 -12.78 -22.77
N ILE A 811 19.38 -11.69 -22.33
CA ILE A 811 20.01 -10.65 -21.45
C ILE A 811 19.04 -10.27 -20.35
N LYS A 812 19.58 -9.98 -19.16
CA LYS A 812 18.83 -9.41 -18.02
C LYS A 812 19.35 -8.02 -17.66
N GLN A 813 18.44 -7.11 -17.41
CA GLN A 813 18.71 -5.86 -16.70
C GLN A 813 18.76 -6.18 -15.20
N VAL A 814 19.90 -5.95 -14.55
CA VAL A 814 20.15 -6.33 -13.17
C VAL A 814 20.39 -5.09 -12.32
N PHE A 815 19.47 -4.78 -11.40
CA PHE A 815 19.62 -3.72 -10.42
C PHE A 815 20.47 -4.21 -9.26
N THR A 816 21.56 -3.47 -8.97
CA THR A 816 22.53 -3.85 -7.94
C THR A 816 21.99 -3.59 -6.53
N PRO A 817 22.43 -4.38 -5.52
CA PRO A 817 22.06 -4.10 -4.13
C PRO A 817 22.45 -2.70 -3.69
N ALA A 818 21.62 -2.10 -2.83
CA ALA A 818 21.87 -0.75 -2.33
C ALA A 818 21.37 -0.59 -0.88
N VAL A 819 22.04 0.28 -0.12
CA VAL A 819 21.63 0.68 1.23
C VAL A 819 21.08 2.10 1.18
N VAL A 820 19.84 2.29 1.57
CA VAL A 820 19.21 3.60 1.76
C VAL A 820 19.20 3.91 3.25
N THR A 821 19.69 5.07 3.63
CA THR A 821 19.78 5.49 5.04
C THR A 821 18.90 6.71 5.27
N ASP A 822 18.05 6.66 6.31
CA ASP A 822 17.16 7.73 6.71
C ASP A 822 17.51 8.21 8.11
N LEU A 823 17.49 9.52 8.34
CA LEU A 823 17.74 10.16 9.62
C LEU A 823 16.52 11.01 10.02
N ASN A 824 16.00 10.77 11.22
CA ASN A 824 14.99 11.65 11.81
C ASN A 824 15.51 12.21 13.14
N ILE A 825 15.38 13.50 13.33
CA ILE A 825 15.75 14.23 14.57
C ILE A 825 14.48 14.91 15.08
N GLY A 826 14.02 14.53 16.25
CA GLY A 826 12.88 15.12 16.93
C GLY A 826 13.31 15.91 18.16
N TYR A 827 12.68 17.04 18.43
CA TYR A 827 12.93 17.87 19.58
C TYR A 827 11.63 18.40 20.17
N ASP A 828 11.38 18.09 21.44
CA ASP A 828 10.25 18.65 22.20
C ASP A 828 10.58 20.09 22.65
N ILE A 829 10.18 21.08 21.84
CA ILE A 829 10.38 22.51 22.13
C ILE A 829 9.72 22.87 23.48
N THR A 830 8.50 22.36 23.65
CA THR A 830 7.76 22.43 24.92
C THR A 830 7.02 21.09 25.10
N LYS A 831 6.34 20.90 26.23
CA LYS A 831 5.47 19.75 26.49
C LYS A 831 4.34 19.62 25.45
N LYS A 832 3.99 20.72 24.77
CA LYS A 832 2.89 20.81 23.80
C LYS A 832 3.34 20.95 22.35
N VAL A 833 4.62 21.23 22.11
CA VAL A 833 5.14 21.51 20.77
C VAL A 833 6.35 20.62 20.52
N ASN A 834 6.23 19.75 19.52
CA ASN A 834 7.31 18.91 19.02
C ASN A 834 7.67 19.34 17.61
N PHE A 835 8.95 19.49 17.33
CA PHE A 835 9.52 19.67 16.00
C PHE A 835 10.25 18.41 15.60
N SER A 836 10.09 17.95 14.37
CA SER A 836 10.94 16.90 13.81
C SER A 836 11.43 17.24 12.41
N PHE A 837 12.65 16.84 12.13
CA PHE A 837 13.28 16.99 10.84
C PHE A 837 13.76 15.63 10.36
N THR A 838 13.33 15.24 9.15
CA THR A 838 13.66 13.96 8.54
C THR A 838 14.44 14.18 7.26
N ILE A 839 15.52 13.44 7.08
CA ILE A 839 16.27 13.33 5.83
C ILE A 839 16.11 11.90 5.35
N ASN A 840 15.31 11.70 4.33
CA ASN A 840 15.20 10.40 3.67
C ASN A 840 16.30 10.27 2.62
N ASN A 841 16.87 9.09 2.52
CA ASN A 841 18.01 8.81 1.62
C ASN A 841 19.18 9.79 1.83
N LEU A 842 19.70 9.83 3.04
CA LEU A 842 20.74 10.76 3.51
C LEU A 842 21.96 10.85 2.56
N PHE A 843 22.33 9.73 1.94
CA PHE A 843 23.52 9.65 1.08
C PHE A 843 23.21 9.75 -0.42
N ASN A 844 21.99 10.16 -0.77
CA ASN A 844 21.52 10.34 -2.16
C ASN A 844 21.78 9.11 -3.06
N VAL A 845 21.49 7.94 -2.53
CA VAL A 845 21.64 6.67 -3.25
C VAL A 845 20.51 6.53 -4.27
N LEU A 846 20.87 6.27 -5.52
CA LEU A 846 19.91 5.98 -6.60
C LEU A 846 20.01 4.52 -7.02
N PRO A 847 18.93 3.89 -7.51
CA PRO A 847 19.02 2.55 -8.08
C PRO A 847 19.99 2.55 -9.27
N LYS A 848 20.87 1.57 -9.32
CA LYS A 848 21.85 1.38 -10.42
C LYS A 848 21.64 0.01 -11.03
N TRP A 849 21.76 -0.08 -12.36
CA TRP A 849 21.60 -1.32 -13.06
C TRP A 849 22.73 -1.55 -14.10
N LYS A 850 22.86 -2.79 -14.52
CA LYS A 850 23.75 -3.25 -15.58
C LYS A 850 23.09 -4.36 -16.38
N LEU A 851 23.62 -4.65 -17.56
CA LEU A 851 23.22 -5.80 -18.36
C LEU A 851 24.06 -7.02 -17.99
N GLU A 852 23.40 -8.17 -17.86
CA GLU A 852 24.06 -9.47 -17.65
C GLU A 852 23.53 -10.46 -18.71
N ALA A 853 24.43 -11.09 -19.46
CA ALA A 853 24.11 -12.16 -20.40
C ALA A 853 23.63 -13.42 -19.65
N ILE A 854 22.62 -14.10 -20.21
CA ILE A 854 22.11 -15.37 -19.68
C ILE A 854 22.79 -16.55 -20.36
N ASN A 855 23.19 -16.35 -21.62
CA ASN A 855 23.77 -17.38 -22.49
C ASN A 855 24.80 -16.76 -23.49
N ALA A 856 25.35 -17.60 -24.36
CA ALA A 856 26.35 -17.18 -25.34
C ALA A 856 25.83 -16.13 -26.33
N ASN A 857 24.54 -16.21 -26.74
CA ASN A 857 23.95 -15.21 -27.64
C ASN A 857 23.92 -13.84 -26.97
N GLY A 858 23.48 -13.76 -25.71
CA GLY A 858 23.50 -12.53 -24.94
C GLY A 858 24.92 -11.97 -24.77
N GLN A 859 25.91 -12.83 -24.55
CA GLN A 859 27.31 -12.41 -24.48
C GLN A 859 27.80 -11.82 -25.81
N THR A 860 27.40 -12.36 -26.95
CA THR A 860 27.73 -11.81 -28.26
C THR A 860 27.18 -10.39 -28.43
N VAL A 861 25.92 -10.15 -28.05
CA VAL A 861 25.31 -8.81 -28.07
C VAL A 861 26.09 -7.84 -27.17
N LEU A 862 26.41 -8.27 -25.94
CA LEU A 862 27.10 -7.39 -24.97
C LEU A 862 28.57 -7.12 -25.31
N ASN A 863 29.21 -7.99 -26.09
CA ASN A 863 30.58 -7.78 -26.60
C ASN A 863 30.63 -6.75 -27.75
N ASN A 864 29.51 -6.53 -28.43
CA ASN A 864 29.39 -5.48 -29.43
C ASN A 864 29.04 -4.15 -28.74
N SER A 865 29.99 -3.23 -28.65
CA SER A 865 29.80 -1.97 -27.91
C SER A 865 28.65 -1.12 -28.47
N THR A 866 28.47 -1.10 -29.81
CA THR A 866 27.37 -0.34 -30.45
C THR A 866 26.01 -0.94 -30.09
N ALA A 867 25.86 -2.25 -30.23
CA ALA A 867 24.62 -2.95 -29.88
C ALA A 867 24.29 -2.80 -28.40
N LYS A 868 25.28 -2.96 -27.52
CA LYS A 868 25.14 -2.77 -26.09
C LYS A 868 24.68 -1.35 -25.73
N ASN A 869 25.32 -0.33 -26.28
CA ASN A 869 24.98 1.07 -25.98
C ASN A 869 23.57 1.42 -26.46
N LEU A 870 23.18 0.91 -27.63
CA LEU A 870 21.83 1.08 -28.14
C LEU A 870 20.79 0.39 -27.24
N LEU A 871 21.06 -0.85 -26.83
CA LEU A 871 20.21 -1.60 -25.92
C LEU A 871 20.08 -0.91 -24.55
N GLU A 872 21.18 -0.41 -23.98
CA GLU A 872 21.14 0.38 -22.74
C GLU A 872 20.27 1.65 -22.91
N GLY A 873 20.30 2.28 -24.07
CA GLY A 873 19.43 3.42 -24.38
C GLY A 873 17.96 3.03 -24.42
N PHE A 874 17.61 1.94 -25.11
CA PHE A 874 16.23 1.46 -25.20
C PHE A 874 15.67 0.98 -23.85
N LEU A 875 16.50 0.38 -22.99
CA LEU A 875 16.10 -0.11 -21.67
C LEU A 875 16.03 0.99 -20.61
N ALA A 876 16.46 2.19 -20.92
CA ALA A 876 16.24 3.36 -20.11
C ALA A 876 14.74 3.71 -20.09
N PHE A 877 14.36 4.64 -19.23
CA PHE A 877 12.95 5.01 -19.08
C PHE A 877 12.29 5.38 -20.42
N SER A 878 11.18 4.69 -20.71
CA SER A 878 10.41 4.82 -21.96
C SER A 878 11.21 4.57 -23.25
N GLY A 879 12.35 3.86 -23.17
CA GLY A 879 13.20 3.58 -24.32
C GLY A 879 13.87 4.79 -24.96
N ARG A 880 13.86 5.95 -24.29
CA ARG A 880 14.35 7.22 -24.84
C ARG A 880 15.36 7.91 -23.93
N TYR A 881 15.19 7.80 -22.62
CA TYR A 881 15.96 8.56 -21.64
C TYR A 881 16.98 7.67 -20.95
N ARG A 882 18.21 8.11 -20.82
CA ARG A 882 19.26 7.37 -20.09
C ARG A 882 19.07 7.44 -18.59
N ILE A 883 17.88 7.18 -18.11
CA ILE A 883 17.58 6.96 -16.72
C ILE A 883 17.05 5.55 -16.50
N LEU A 884 16.86 5.23 -15.25
CA LEU A 884 16.51 3.90 -14.80
C LEU A 884 15.18 3.42 -15.39
N GLY A 885 15.16 2.17 -15.85
CA GLY A 885 13.90 1.44 -16.00
C GLY A 885 13.28 1.25 -14.61
N TYR A 886 12.00 1.51 -14.45
CA TYR A 886 11.34 1.48 -13.14
C TYR A 886 10.78 0.12 -12.73
N ASN A 887 10.54 -0.79 -13.67
CA ASN A 887 9.91 -2.09 -13.41
C ASN A 887 10.71 -2.99 -12.46
N GLY A 888 12.02 -2.90 -12.50
CA GLY A 888 12.93 -3.67 -11.65
C GLY A 888 13.54 -2.85 -10.49
N SER A 889 13.25 -1.55 -10.36
CA SER A 889 13.85 -0.72 -9.32
C SER A 889 13.35 -1.10 -7.92
N GLN A 890 14.26 -1.04 -6.93
CA GLN A 890 13.99 -1.49 -5.56
C GLN A 890 13.39 -0.37 -4.69
N PHE A 891 13.68 0.90 -4.99
CA PHE A 891 13.28 2.07 -4.21
C PHE A 891 13.18 3.32 -5.09
N SER A 892 12.77 4.44 -4.49
CA SER A 892 12.52 5.70 -5.18
C SER A 892 13.74 6.28 -5.91
N GLN A 893 13.53 6.86 -7.09
CA GLN A 893 14.54 7.57 -7.91
C GLN A 893 14.68 9.06 -7.53
N LEU A 894 13.94 9.53 -6.52
CA LEU A 894 13.95 10.98 -6.16
C LEU A 894 15.28 11.43 -5.55
N GLY A 895 16.05 10.51 -5.00
CA GLY A 895 17.25 10.83 -4.23
C GLY A 895 16.89 11.33 -2.83
N THR A 896 17.71 12.22 -2.28
CA THR A 896 17.51 12.78 -0.95
C THR A 896 16.28 13.69 -0.90
N THR A 897 15.45 13.51 0.14
CA THR A 897 14.34 14.40 0.44
C THR A 897 14.40 14.89 1.88
N PHE A 898 14.01 16.13 2.10
CA PHE A 898 13.95 16.79 3.39
C PHE A 898 12.50 16.97 3.79
N GLN A 899 12.17 16.65 5.05
CA GLN A 899 10.83 16.82 5.63
C GLN A 899 10.94 17.49 6.99
N ALA A 900 10.19 18.56 7.19
CA ALA A 900 10.02 19.20 8.49
C ALA A 900 8.58 18.99 8.98
N SER A 901 8.42 18.67 10.25
CA SER A 901 7.11 18.48 10.88
C SER A 901 7.04 19.25 12.19
N LEU A 902 5.95 19.96 12.39
CA LEU A 902 5.64 20.68 13.62
C LEU A 902 4.31 20.18 14.18
N ASN A 903 4.35 19.58 15.35
CA ASN A 903 3.18 19.00 16.02
C ASN A 903 2.84 19.80 17.28
N PHE A 904 1.63 20.30 17.32
CA PHE A 904 1.04 21.00 18.49
C PHE A 904 0.08 20.05 19.18
N ARG A 905 0.13 20.00 20.52
CA ARG A 905 -0.77 19.23 21.40
C ARG A 905 -1.46 20.18 22.37
N PHE A 906 -2.76 20.01 22.55
CA PHE A 906 -3.57 20.90 23.40
C PHE A 906 -4.84 20.23 23.92
#